data_42d47ab648336e847e8e4f5a9ffa5fe7
#
_entry.id   42d47ab648336e847e8e4f5a9ffa5fe7
#
_cell.length_a   1.000
_cell.length_b   1.000
_cell.length_c   1.000
_cell.angle_alpha   90.00
_cell.angle_beta   90.00
_cell.angle_gamma   90.00
#
_symmetry.space_group_name_H-M   'P 1'
#
loop_
_entity.id
_entity.type
_entity.pdbx_description
1 polymer ?
#
loop_
_entity_poly.entity_id
_entity_poly.type
_entity_poly.pdbx_seq_one_letter_code
_entity_poly.pdbx_strand_id
1 'polypeptide(L)'
;PPHIRPTMNPFNHSDDDGEAQSLEPDDIAGVSFLYPAIGYQASVGSIAGQVRDFDQQPLFGTHIKAENLDTGELFSTVSGADPSAVTVGHYRLHGLTPGRYRLGLAPIAGAINEENFGGIFTDFATGFPAEFYDNARDNTYAHILDLAAAQHIDDVDFISDFAVPGYPFVVPIAIVSNTPDTQGPYPVRVAARDAASVWLLYQIDGGSVQHLQMQQQDSLFVSQIPGQQVGARIAYQIEARGADGKVSYFPHADAWLDFTVVELTGAPLAFTALRGDDAIGVVDTGTRRELARIPVGDEPIQMILAGDQLFVSNLSSNDLRIIDTATFQVQAHIETAIQPLDLALAPDGKTLYATNSGTNALTIVDVESGQARTVEIANTSEGLYGIAATADKIFTTDIAGSQVLVLSSQGRITGRIPVPPKPRSLALAPDGKTLYVTSMDTGRLTAIDADDATVVRTIDLGVSGTFAIAPSPDGRKLYLTAYSEGALLVVDVASGTLRKKLAIGRNPRAIAFSPDGTQAYVTSSFSNEIHIVDAVRDSVVGHYATGQNPRGIALTQPVWPTIESQHPTHFALAPAFPNPFNGSTQITYTLAAESPVELRVYNALGQTVRTLLRQQREAGTHQIYWDGKDDQGRALASGTYLLIMRAGAVRQTTKMLLLR
;
A
#
# COMPACT_ATOMS: atom_id res chain seq x y z
N PRO A 1 37.37 -24.48 -16.38
CA PRO A 1 36.28 -23.53 -16.50
C PRO A 1 35.49 -23.54 -15.19
N PRO A 2 35.30 -22.38 -14.52
CA PRO A 2 34.49 -22.35 -13.33
C PRO A 2 33.09 -22.79 -13.71
N HIS A 3 32.53 -23.72 -12.96
CA HIS A 3 31.16 -24.12 -13.07
C HIS A 3 30.28 -22.92 -12.61
N ILE A 4 29.86 -22.10 -13.55
CA ILE A 4 28.79 -21.13 -13.31
C ILE A 4 27.53 -21.98 -13.15
N ARG A 5 27.04 -22.08 -11.92
CA ARG A 5 25.71 -22.62 -11.69
C ARG A 5 24.74 -21.56 -12.23
N PRO A 6 23.72 -21.96 -13.03
CA PRO A 6 22.64 -21.06 -13.37
C PRO A 6 22.14 -20.42 -12.06
N THR A 7 21.88 -19.15 -12.06
CA THR A 7 21.25 -18.47 -10.93
C THR A 7 19.80 -18.94 -10.82
N MET A 8 19.60 -20.19 -10.43
CA MET A 8 18.33 -20.57 -9.84
C MET A 8 18.19 -19.71 -8.61
N ASN A 9 17.13 -18.95 -8.54
CA ASN A 9 16.84 -18.07 -7.41
C ASN A 9 17.02 -18.88 -6.12
N PRO A 10 18.08 -18.67 -5.31
CA PRO A 10 18.34 -19.50 -4.13
C PRO A 10 17.36 -19.17 -2.99
N PHE A 11 16.54 -18.13 -3.17
CA PHE A 11 15.60 -17.68 -2.19
C PHE A 11 14.22 -18.23 -2.55
N ASN A 12 13.97 -19.44 -2.09
CA ASN A 12 12.63 -19.97 -1.95
C ASN A 12 11.91 -19.08 -0.93
N HIS A 13 11.21 -18.06 -1.38
CA HIS A 13 10.22 -17.44 -0.54
C HIS A 13 9.20 -18.52 -0.25
N SER A 14 9.15 -18.97 1.00
CA SER A 14 8.33 -20.08 1.51
C SER A 14 6.82 -19.90 1.29
N ASP A 15 6.42 -18.81 0.67
CA ASP A 15 5.04 -18.43 0.46
C ASP A 15 4.51 -18.67 -0.97
N ASP A 16 5.37 -19.05 -1.92
CA ASP A 16 5.00 -19.33 -3.30
C ASP A 16 5.39 -20.76 -3.72
N ASP A 17 4.69 -21.73 -3.14
CA ASP A 17 4.89 -23.18 -3.41
C ASP A 17 4.69 -23.60 -4.88
N GLY A 18 4.32 -22.69 -5.77
CA GLY A 18 4.15 -22.93 -7.20
C GLY A 18 5.35 -22.51 -8.08
N GLU A 19 6.12 -21.51 -7.66
CA GLU A 19 7.24 -20.99 -8.45
C GLU A 19 8.47 -21.94 -8.45
N ALA A 20 8.64 -22.73 -7.42
CA ALA A 20 9.75 -23.69 -7.33
C ALA A 20 9.66 -24.90 -8.28
N GLN A 21 8.57 -25.03 -9.05
CA GLN A 21 8.34 -26.20 -9.94
C GLN A 21 8.45 -25.88 -11.44
N SER A 22 8.54 -24.60 -11.81
CA SER A 22 8.74 -24.19 -13.21
C SER A 22 10.00 -23.34 -13.32
N LEU A 23 10.77 -23.54 -14.36
CA LEU A 23 11.87 -22.64 -14.69
C LEU A 23 11.29 -21.29 -15.11
N GLU A 24 11.75 -20.22 -14.45
CA GLU A 24 11.39 -18.87 -14.84
C GLU A 24 11.96 -18.49 -16.22
N PRO A 25 11.39 -17.49 -16.92
CA PRO A 25 11.89 -17.07 -18.23
C PRO A 25 13.36 -16.71 -18.24
N ASP A 26 13.91 -16.11 -17.17
CA ASP A 26 15.31 -15.78 -17.03
C ASP A 26 16.22 -17.01 -16.81
N ASP A 27 15.75 -18.02 -16.08
CA ASP A 27 16.43 -19.32 -15.96
C ASP A 27 16.48 -20.03 -17.30
N ILE A 28 15.35 -20.05 -18.04
CA ILE A 28 15.26 -20.60 -19.40
C ILE A 28 16.17 -19.83 -20.34
N ALA A 29 16.18 -18.50 -20.27
CA ALA A 29 17.03 -17.64 -21.07
C ALA A 29 18.52 -17.89 -20.77
N GLY A 30 18.91 -17.98 -19.49
CA GLY A 30 20.27 -18.24 -19.07
C GLY A 30 20.78 -19.61 -19.53
N VAL A 31 19.99 -20.67 -19.35
CA VAL A 31 20.36 -22.03 -19.82
C VAL A 31 20.40 -22.08 -21.34
N SER A 32 19.46 -21.48 -22.04
CA SER A 32 19.40 -21.46 -23.51
C SER A 32 20.52 -20.61 -24.13
N PHE A 33 21.00 -19.58 -23.42
CA PHE A 33 22.15 -18.81 -23.83
C PHE A 33 23.45 -19.64 -23.72
N LEU A 34 23.63 -20.43 -22.65
CA LEU A 34 24.77 -21.27 -22.42
C LEU A 34 24.77 -22.54 -23.31
N TYR A 35 23.59 -23.05 -23.63
CA TYR A 35 23.37 -24.27 -24.43
C TYR A 35 22.32 -24.02 -25.52
N PRO A 36 22.60 -23.15 -26.49
CA PRO A 36 21.57 -22.71 -27.44
C PRO A 36 21.13 -23.82 -28.38
N ALA A 37 19.83 -24.01 -28.52
CA ALA A 37 19.29 -24.77 -29.64
C ALA A 37 19.61 -24.08 -30.97
N ILE A 38 19.63 -24.83 -32.06
CA ILE A 38 19.88 -24.26 -33.39
C ILE A 38 18.86 -23.17 -33.70
N GLY A 39 19.35 -21.94 -33.94
CA GLY A 39 18.53 -20.79 -34.25
C GLY A 39 18.07 -19.96 -33.04
N TYR A 40 18.31 -20.39 -31.80
CA TYR A 40 17.89 -19.66 -30.60
C TYR A 40 18.42 -18.21 -30.58
N GLN A 41 19.71 -17.98 -30.82
CA GLN A 41 20.31 -16.65 -30.83
C GLN A 41 19.75 -15.73 -31.92
N ALA A 42 19.20 -16.29 -32.98
CA ALA A 42 18.51 -15.51 -34.02
C ALA A 42 17.06 -15.14 -33.67
N SER A 43 16.50 -15.73 -32.62
CA SER A 43 15.11 -15.50 -32.18
C SER A 43 14.99 -14.60 -30.95
N VAL A 44 16.09 -14.35 -30.25
CA VAL A 44 16.12 -13.56 -29.02
C VAL A 44 17.08 -12.39 -29.12
N GLY A 45 16.91 -11.39 -28.26
CA GLY A 45 17.79 -10.25 -28.16
C GLY A 45 18.48 -10.13 -26.80
N SER A 46 19.17 -9.03 -26.56
CA SER A 46 19.73 -8.68 -25.26
C SER A 46 19.65 -7.18 -25.01
N ILE A 47 19.62 -6.81 -23.72
CA ILE A 47 19.72 -5.43 -23.25
C ILE A 47 20.87 -5.35 -22.25
N ALA A 48 21.73 -4.35 -22.38
CA ALA A 48 22.88 -4.18 -21.51
C ALA A 48 23.12 -2.70 -21.19
N GLY A 49 23.79 -2.46 -20.07
CA GLY A 49 24.17 -1.13 -19.63
C GLY A 49 25.02 -1.16 -18.38
N GLN A 50 25.16 -0.04 -17.74
CA GLN A 50 25.90 0.13 -16.51
C GLN A 50 25.01 0.83 -15.45
N VAL A 51 25.13 0.39 -14.20
CA VAL A 51 24.54 1.04 -13.05
C VAL A 51 25.63 1.84 -12.33
N ARG A 52 25.37 3.10 -12.12
CA ARG A 52 26.28 4.02 -11.42
C ARG A 52 25.54 4.75 -10.31
N ASP A 53 26.26 5.20 -9.29
CA ASP A 53 25.73 6.16 -8.36
C ASP A 53 25.78 7.59 -8.94
N PHE A 54 25.28 8.50 -8.15
CA PHE A 54 25.27 9.93 -8.43
C PHE A 54 26.68 10.51 -8.70
N ASP A 55 27.72 10.04 -8.03
CA ASP A 55 29.11 10.44 -8.24
C ASP A 55 29.76 9.73 -9.44
N GLN A 56 28.93 9.09 -10.27
CA GLN A 56 29.34 8.29 -11.44
C GLN A 56 30.18 7.07 -11.09
N GLN A 57 30.17 6.65 -9.80
CA GLN A 57 30.85 5.41 -9.41
C GLN A 57 29.97 4.22 -9.76
N PRO A 58 30.54 3.17 -10.35
CA PRO A 58 29.77 1.98 -10.72
C PRO A 58 29.23 1.27 -9.47
N LEU A 59 27.95 0.91 -9.49
CA LEU A 59 27.29 0.17 -8.42
C LEU A 59 27.27 -1.32 -8.71
N PHE A 60 27.78 -2.09 -7.74
CA PHE A 60 27.75 -3.54 -7.76
C PHE A 60 26.52 -4.08 -6.99
N GLY A 61 25.95 -5.19 -7.48
CA GLY A 61 24.90 -5.91 -6.74
C GLY A 61 23.52 -5.28 -6.81
N THR A 62 23.26 -4.43 -7.79
CA THR A 62 21.91 -3.89 -8.03
C THR A 62 21.09 -4.87 -8.87
N HIS A 63 19.82 -5.02 -8.55
CA HIS A 63 18.91 -5.92 -9.24
C HIS A 63 18.24 -5.20 -10.41
N ILE A 64 18.51 -5.62 -11.63
CA ILE A 64 17.89 -5.10 -12.85
C ILE A 64 16.80 -6.06 -13.29
N LYS A 65 15.58 -5.55 -13.45
CA LYS A 65 14.41 -6.29 -13.93
C LYS A 65 13.98 -5.76 -15.29
N ALA A 66 13.63 -6.63 -16.22
CA ALA A 66 13.03 -6.29 -17.51
C ALA A 66 11.70 -7.04 -17.67
N GLU A 67 10.63 -6.29 -17.83
CA GLU A 67 9.30 -6.81 -18.08
C GLU A 67 8.95 -6.65 -19.57
N ASN A 68 8.63 -7.75 -20.23
CA ASN A 68 8.08 -7.73 -21.58
C ASN A 68 6.59 -7.36 -21.50
N LEU A 69 6.22 -6.15 -21.92
CA LEU A 69 4.86 -5.63 -21.83
C LEU A 69 3.87 -6.30 -22.79
N ASP A 70 4.37 -7.05 -23.76
CA ASP A 70 3.52 -7.75 -24.74
C ASP A 70 3.18 -9.18 -24.28
N THR A 71 4.08 -9.81 -23.49
CA THR A 71 3.90 -11.19 -22.99
C THR A 71 3.71 -11.28 -21.48
N GLY A 72 4.14 -10.27 -20.73
CA GLY A 72 4.17 -10.27 -19.26
C GLY A 72 5.35 -11.08 -18.67
N GLU A 73 6.29 -11.53 -19.50
CA GLU A 73 7.49 -12.25 -19.03
C GLU A 73 8.43 -11.30 -18.30
N LEU A 74 8.97 -11.76 -17.18
CA LEU A 74 9.98 -11.06 -16.38
C LEU A 74 11.33 -11.70 -16.56
N PHE A 75 12.35 -10.88 -16.76
CA PHE A 75 13.75 -11.28 -16.82
C PHE A 75 14.54 -10.45 -15.82
N SER A 76 15.55 -11.02 -15.19
CA SER A 76 16.34 -10.29 -14.22
C SER A 76 17.84 -10.60 -14.30
N THR A 77 18.65 -9.69 -13.80
CA THR A 77 20.10 -9.84 -13.64
C THR A 77 20.59 -8.93 -12.52
N VAL A 78 21.85 -9.11 -12.13
CA VAL A 78 22.49 -8.28 -11.10
C VAL A 78 23.68 -7.56 -11.73
N SER A 79 23.85 -6.27 -11.43
CA SER A 79 25.01 -5.51 -11.92
C SER A 79 26.32 -6.07 -11.38
N GLY A 80 27.32 -6.21 -12.25
CA GLY A 80 28.60 -6.85 -11.95
C GLY A 80 28.59 -8.37 -12.08
N ALA A 81 27.45 -9.00 -12.41
CA ALA A 81 27.35 -10.45 -12.57
C ALA A 81 27.71 -10.94 -13.99
N ASP A 82 27.94 -10.05 -14.95
CA ASP A 82 28.33 -10.44 -16.30
C ASP A 82 29.79 -10.98 -16.30
N PRO A 83 29.99 -12.27 -16.51
CA PRO A 83 31.34 -12.87 -16.50
C PRO A 83 32.20 -12.40 -17.68
N SER A 84 31.64 -11.78 -18.69
CA SER A 84 32.35 -11.17 -19.82
C SER A 84 32.75 -9.71 -19.56
N ALA A 85 32.16 -9.06 -18.54
CA ALA A 85 32.47 -7.70 -18.17
C ALA A 85 33.46 -7.66 -17.01
N VAL A 86 34.65 -7.16 -17.27
CA VAL A 86 35.71 -6.97 -16.27
C VAL A 86 35.43 -5.77 -15.34
N THR A 87 34.27 -5.13 -15.46
CA THR A 87 33.96 -3.82 -14.83
C THR A 87 32.75 -3.89 -13.92
N VAL A 88 32.94 -3.40 -12.69
CA VAL A 88 31.90 -3.20 -11.69
C VAL A 88 30.72 -2.38 -12.28
N GLY A 89 29.51 -2.72 -11.91
CA GLY A 89 28.31 -1.96 -12.30
C GLY A 89 27.70 -2.33 -13.66
N HIS A 90 28.41 -3.08 -14.51
CA HIS A 90 27.84 -3.54 -15.78
C HIS A 90 26.81 -4.65 -15.59
N TYR A 91 25.80 -4.67 -16.43
CA TYR A 91 24.81 -5.74 -16.49
C TYR A 91 24.47 -6.10 -17.93
N ARG A 92 23.96 -7.30 -18.14
CA ARG A 92 23.38 -7.73 -19.42
C ARG A 92 22.27 -8.75 -19.18
N LEU A 93 21.13 -8.48 -19.77
CA LEU A 93 19.99 -9.39 -19.85
C LEU A 93 20.05 -10.11 -21.19
N HIS A 94 20.15 -11.42 -21.16
CA HIS A 94 20.24 -12.28 -22.33
C HIS A 94 18.94 -13.03 -22.59
N GLY A 95 18.75 -13.50 -23.82
CA GLY A 95 17.66 -14.41 -24.15
C GLY A 95 16.27 -13.77 -24.15
N LEU A 96 16.21 -12.45 -24.28
CA LEU A 96 14.97 -11.71 -24.27
C LEU A 96 14.15 -11.98 -25.54
N THR A 97 12.87 -12.33 -25.37
CA THR A 97 11.94 -12.48 -26.48
C THR A 97 11.67 -11.12 -27.13
N PRO A 98 11.47 -11.03 -28.47
CA PRO A 98 11.10 -9.75 -29.11
C PRO A 98 9.85 -9.16 -28.48
N GLY A 99 9.85 -7.83 -28.26
CA GLY A 99 8.72 -7.14 -27.64
C GLY A 99 9.10 -5.80 -27.05
N ARG A 100 8.14 -5.19 -26.36
CA ARG A 100 8.30 -3.91 -25.67
C ARG A 100 8.71 -4.17 -24.23
N TYR A 101 9.81 -3.59 -23.82
CA TYR A 101 10.39 -3.82 -22.51
C TYR A 101 10.35 -2.57 -21.63
N ARG A 102 9.94 -2.77 -20.39
CA ARG A 102 10.12 -1.83 -19.29
C ARG A 102 11.22 -2.37 -18.38
N LEU A 103 12.24 -1.55 -18.14
CA LEU A 103 13.33 -1.90 -17.25
C LEU A 103 13.19 -1.17 -15.92
N GLY A 104 13.53 -1.85 -14.85
CA GLY A 104 13.59 -1.29 -13.49
C GLY A 104 14.86 -1.70 -12.78
N LEU A 105 15.32 -0.83 -11.89
CA LEU A 105 16.44 -1.01 -10.97
C LEU A 105 15.89 -1.07 -9.55
N ALA A 106 16.35 -2.01 -8.76
CA ALA A 106 15.99 -2.08 -7.34
C ALA A 106 17.20 -2.51 -6.51
N PRO A 107 17.29 -2.11 -5.23
CA PRO A 107 18.20 -2.79 -4.32
C PRO A 107 17.78 -4.25 -4.22
N ILE A 108 18.74 -5.15 -4.03
CA ILE A 108 18.40 -6.54 -3.77
C ILE A 108 17.66 -6.61 -2.44
N ALA A 109 16.39 -7.01 -2.47
CA ALA A 109 15.55 -7.12 -1.29
C ALA A 109 15.93 -8.37 -0.47
N GLY A 110 16.02 -8.22 0.85
CA GLY A 110 16.29 -9.31 1.78
C GLY A 110 17.62 -9.17 2.50
N ALA A 111 17.86 -10.05 3.48
CA ALA A 111 19.13 -10.12 4.21
C ALA A 111 20.22 -10.76 3.34
N ILE A 112 20.71 -10.01 2.38
CA ILE A 112 21.93 -10.40 1.68
C ILE A 112 23.09 -10.01 2.57
N ASN A 113 23.73 -11.01 3.13
CA ASN A 113 24.95 -10.86 3.91
C ASN A 113 26.06 -11.73 3.31
N GLU A 114 27.27 -11.54 3.81
CA GLU A 114 28.44 -12.32 3.37
C GLU A 114 28.21 -13.84 3.46
N GLU A 115 27.34 -14.31 4.35
CA GLU A 115 27.05 -15.73 4.57
C GLU A 115 26.21 -16.32 3.43
N ASN A 116 25.30 -15.55 2.83
CA ASN A 116 24.38 -16.02 1.79
C ASN A 116 25.06 -16.17 0.42
N PHE A 117 26.14 -15.44 0.17
CA PHE A 117 26.94 -15.52 -1.07
C PHE A 117 28.32 -16.18 -0.88
N GLY A 118 28.53 -16.86 0.22
CA GLY A 118 29.78 -17.60 0.46
C GLY A 118 31.03 -16.73 0.57
N GLY A 119 30.89 -15.48 1.00
CA GLY A 119 32.00 -14.54 1.22
C GLY A 119 32.69 -14.05 -0.05
N ILE A 120 32.08 -14.22 -1.22
CA ILE A 120 32.70 -13.83 -2.50
C ILE A 120 32.54 -12.36 -2.81
N PHE A 121 31.49 -11.71 -2.24
CA PHE A 121 31.17 -10.30 -2.47
C PHE A 121 30.85 -9.57 -1.15
N THR A 122 31.51 -8.45 -0.90
CA THR A 122 31.41 -7.72 0.37
C THR A 122 30.73 -6.35 0.27
N ASP A 123 30.53 -5.79 -0.92
CA ASP A 123 30.09 -4.41 -1.11
C ASP A 123 28.84 -4.32 -2.02
N PHE A 124 27.68 -4.76 -1.50
CA PHE A 124 26.41 -4.59 -2.20
C PHE A 124 25.83 -3.20 -1.97
N ALA A 125 25.38 -2.56 -3.05
CA ALA A 125 24.64 -1.31 -2.94
C ALA A 125 23.19 -1.59 -2.50
N THR A 126 22.84 -1.23 -1.26
CA THR A 126 21.51 -1.46 -0.68
C THR A 126 20.76 -0.18 -0.30
N GLY A 127 21.39 0.97 -0.45
CA GLY A 127 20.91 2.24 0.08
C GLY A 127 20.22 3.16 -0.95
N PHE A 128 19.69 2.64 -2.06
CA PHE A 128 19.04 3.45 -3.09
C PHE A 128 17.57 3.03 -3.30
N PRO A 129 16.66 3.92 -3.71
CA PRO A 129 15.29 3.57 -4.04
C PRO A 129 15.19 2.80 -5.35
N ALA A 130 14.15 1.96 -5.50
CA ALA A 130 13.82 1.35 -6.78
C ALA A 130 13.43 2.40 -7.82
N GLU A 131 13.82 2.17 -9.08
CA GLU A 131 13.56 3.08 -10.19
C GLU A 131 13.38 2.34 -11.51
N PHE A 132 12.78 3.01 -12.49
CA PHE A 132 12.70 2.53 -13.86
C PHE A 132 13.71 3.23 -14.75
N TYR A 133 14.01 2.61 -15.90
CA TYR A 133 14.94 3.18 -16.88
C TYR A 133 14.49 4.59 -17.28
N ASP A 134 15.48 5.45 -17.51
CA ASP A 134 15.35 6.88 -17.77
C ASP A 134 14.85 7.70 -16.56
N ASN A 135 15.25 7.27 -15.36
CA ASN A 135 14.98 7.92 -14.06
C ASN A 135 13.48 8.05 -13.72
N ALA A 136 12.64 7.17 -14.26
CA ALA A 136 11.24 7.12 -13.90
C ALA A 136 11.07 6.36 -12.57
N ARG A 137 10.34 6.94 -11.62
CA ARG A 137 10.01 6.30 -10.33
C ARG A 137 8.71 5.51 -10.38
N ASP A 138 7.93 5.72 -11.40
CA ASP A 138 6.65 5.07 -11.62
C ASP A 138 6.70 4.32 -12.95
N ASN A 139 6.14 3.13 -12.97
CA ASN A 139 6.04 2.29 -14.17
C ASN A 139 5.30 2.96 -15.34
N THR A 140 4.42 3.92 -15.05
CA THR A 140 3.62 4.65 -16.03
C THR A 140 4.48 5.60 -16.89
N TYR A 141 5.61 6.07 -16.33
CA TYR A 141 6.51 7.04 -16.98
C TYR A 141 7.84 6.43 -17.41
N ALA A 142 8.01 5.13 -17.19
CA ALA A 142 9.21 4.42 -17.60
C ALA A 142 9.36 4.45 -19.12
N HIS A 143 10.57 4.71 -19.58
CA HIS A 143 10.90 4.61 -21.00
C HIS A 143 10.76 3.16 -21.48
N ILE A 144 10.01 2.95 -22.55
CA ILE A 144 9.77 1.64 -23.14
C ILE A 144 10.79 1.40 -24.26
N LEU A 145 11.48 0.28 -24.18
CA LEU A 145 12.45 -0.16 -25.19
C LEU A 145 11.80 -1.17 -26.11
N ASP A 146 11.86 -0.93 -27.42
CA ASP A 146 11.43 -1.88 -28.44
C ASP A 146 12.59 -2.80 -28.82
N LEU A 147 12.48 -4.10 -28.58
CA LEU A 147 13.50 -5.10 -28.85
C LEU A 147 13.03 -6.02 -29.98
N ALA A 148 13.75 -6.05 -31.10
CA ALA A 148 13.55 -6.99 -32.20
C ALA A 148 14.34 -8.29 -31.99
N ALA A 149 13.99 -9.33 -32.73
CA ALA A 149 14.74 -10.58 -32.76
C ALA A 149 16.19 -10.34 -33.22
N ALA A 150 17.14 -11.01 -32.55
CA ALA A 150 18.58 -10.85 -32.75
C ALA A 150 19.12 -9.42 -32.54
N GLN A 151 18.33 -8.51 -31.97
CA GLN A 151 18.77 -7.15 -31.64
C GLN A 151 19.51 -7.15 -30.29
N HIS A 152 20.54 -6.32 -30.24
CA HIS A 152 21.25 -5.98 -29.00
C HIS A 152 21.08 -4.48 -28.75
N ILE A 153 20.59 -4.12 -27.58
CA ILE A 153 20.48 -2.74 -27.12
C ILE A 153 21.52 -2.56 -26.03
N ASP A 154 22.54 -1.77 -26.29
CA ASP A 154 23.58 -1.42 -25.33
C ASP A 154 23.36 0.02 -24.82
N ASP A 155 24.14 0.46 -23.84
CA ASP A 155 24.11 1.80 -23.24
C ASP A 155 22.76 2.15 -22.55
N VAL A 156 22.06 1.15 -22.03
CA VAL A 156 20.87 1.33 -21.18
C VAL A 156 21.36 1.54 -19.74
N ASP A 157 21.92 2.72 -19.48
CA ASP A 157 22.57 3.04 -18.22
C ASP A 157 21.54 3.52 -17.18
N PHE A 158 21.72 3.10 -15.92
CA PHE A 158 21.02 3.62 -14.76
C PHE A 158 21.96 4.48 -13.92
N ILE A 159 21.46 5.61 -13.43
CA ILE A 159 22.14 6.41 -12.43
C ILE A 159 21.27 6.38 -11.19
N SER A 160 21.61 5.53 -10.23
CA SER A 160 20.90 5.45 -8.97
C SER A 160 21.22 6.69 -8.13
N ASP A 161 20.23 7.28 -7.58
CA ASP A 161 20.19 8.63 -6.99
C ASP A 161 19.95 9.73 -8.03
N PHE A 162 18.75 10.02 -8.19
CA PHE A 162 18.07 10.98 -9.07
C PHE A 162 18.56 12.44 -9.05
N ALA A 163 19.68 12.72 -8.44
CA ALA A 163 20.22 14.06 -8.39
C ALA A 163 21.29 14.24 -9.49
N VAL A 164 20.93 14.85 -10.60
CA VAL A 164 21.94 15.37 -11.50
C VAL A 164 22.73 16.44 -10.73
N PRO A 165 24.07 16.34 -10.60
CA PRO A 165 24.86 17.29 -9.83
C PRO A 165 24.55 18.74 -10.20
N GLY A 166 24.17 19.52 -9.18
CA GLY A 166 23.84 20.94 -9.35
C GLY A 166 22.46 21.22 -9.93
N TYR A 167 21.60 20.21 -10.15
CA TYR A 167 20.19 20.40 -10.44
C TYR A 167 19.34 20.12 -9.19
N PRO A 168 18.26 20.88 -8.96
CA PRO A 168 17.34 20.57 -7.87
C PRO A 168 16.66 19.22 -8.10
N PHE A 169 16.40 18.51 -7.04
CA PHE A 169 15.83 17.18 -7.07
C PHE A 169 14.49 17.13 -6.32
N VAL A 170 13.46 16.52 -6.93
CA VAL A 170 12.09 16.44 -6.40
C VAL A 170 11.68 15.00 -6.17
N VAL A 171 11.19 14.72 -4.97
CA VAL A 171 10.59 13.45 -4.57
C VAL A 171 9.13 13.68 -4.21
N PRO A 172 8.16 13.12 -4.92
CA PRO A 172 6.77 13.18 -4.47
C PRO A 172 6.61 12.33 -3.20
N ILE A 173 5.87 12.87 -2.24
CA ILE A 173 5.49 12.12 -1.02
C ILE A 173 4.22 11.32 -1.27
N ALA A 174 3.31 11.86 -2.10
CA ALA A 174 2.12 11.18 -2.58
C ALA A 174 1.72 11.77 -3.93
N ILE A 175 1.30 10.90 -4.83
CA ILE A 175 0.69 11.27 -6.12
C ILE A 175 -0.82 11.32 -5.91
N VAL A 176 -1.46 12.37 -6.44
CA VAL A 176 -2.92 12.49 -6.39
C VAL A 176 -3.53 11.54 -7.40
N SER A 177 -4.28 10.56 -6.92
CA SER A 177 -5.04 9.61 -7.75
C SER A 177 -6.40 10.17 -8.13
N ASN A 178 -7.10 9.50 -9.08
CA ASN A 178 -8.51 9.77 -9.32
C ASN A 178 -9.28 9.77 -8.00
N THR A 179 -10.21 10.70 -7.85
CA THR A 179 -10.91 10.93 -6.59
C THR A 179 -12.38 11.25 -6.84
N PRO A 180 -13.32 10.80 -6.00
CA PRO A 180 -14.69 11.28 -6.04
C PRO A 180 -14.89 12.61 -5.29
N ASP A 181 -13.87 13.11 -4.61
CA ASP A 181 -13.94 14.36 -3.85
C ASP A 181 -14.07 15.56 -4.80
N THR A 182 -15.24 16.22 -4.80
CA THR A 182 -15.50 17.45 -5.55
C THR A 182 -15.15 18.71 -4.78
N GLN A 183 -14.96 18.61 -3.47
CA GLN A 183 -14.72 19.76 -2.61
C GLN A 183 -13.26 20.17 -2.60
N GLY A 184 -12.35 19.19 -2.62
CA GLY A 184 -10.93 19.47 -2.48
C GLY A 184 -10.58 20.18 -1.16
N PRO A 185 -9.53 20.97 -1.09
CA PRO A 185 -8.50 21.05 -2.10
C PRO A 185 -7.66 19.77 -2.17
N TYR A 186 -7.09 19.47 -3.34
CA TYR A 186 -6.23 18.29 -3.52
C TYR A 186 -4.80 18.64 -3.13
N PRO A 187 -4.26 18.06 -2.04
CA PRO A 187 -2.93 18.42 -1.54
C PRO A 187 -1.84 17.77 -2.40
N VAL A 188 -0.84 18.56 -2.79
CA VAL A 188 0.38 18.11 -3.44
C VAL A 188 1.55 18.36 -2.49
N ARG A 189 2.31 17.30 -2.16
CA ARG A 189 3.43 17.34 -1.21
C ARG A 189 4.65 16.69 -1.83
N VAL A 190 5.77 17.39 -1.82
CA VAL A 190 7.04 16.90 -2.34
C VAL A 190 8.17 17.23 -1.38
N ALA A 191 9.18 16.35 -1.31
CA ALA A 191 10.49 16.71 -0.79
C ALA A 191 11.32 17.25 -1.96
N ALA A 192 12.16 18.25 -1.72
CA ALA A 192 13.09 18.73 -2.73
C ALA A 192 14.44 19.04 -2.10
N ARG A 193 15.52 18.65 -2.76
CA ARG A 193 16.90 18.97 -2.40
C ARG A 193 17.47 19.96 -3.40
N ASP A 194 18.39 20.82 -2.97
CA ASP A 194 19.07 21.81 -3.79
C ASP A 194 18.15 22.77 -4.55
N ALA A 195 16.88 22.86 -4.13
CA ALA A 195 15.88 23.76 -4.67
C ALA A 195 15.80 25.07 -3.86
N ALA A 196 15.97 26.20 -4.53
CA ALA A 196 15.70 27.51 -3.98
C ALA A 196 14.21 27.85 -4.01
N SER A 197 13.47 27.28 -4.93
CA SER A 197 12.01 27.38 -5.00
C SER A 197 11.40 26.16 -5.73
N VAL A 198 10.18 25.79 -5.33
CA VAL A 198 9.40 24.72 -5.94
C VAL A 198 8.04 25.27 -6.36
N TRP A 199 7.58 24.87 -7.52
CA TRP A 199 6.34 25.33 -8.12
C TRP A 199 5.45 24.13 -8.50
N LEU A 200 4.17 24.25 -8.23
CA LEU A 200 3.15 23.37 -8.75
C LEU A 200 2.55 24.02 -10.01
N LEU A 201 2.69 23.34 -11.13
CA LEU A 201 2.06 23.67 -12.39
C LEU A 201 0.87 22.76 -12.56
N TYR A 202 -0.30 23.31 -12.89
CA TYR A 202 -1.46 22.46 -13.16
C TYR A 202 -2.39 23.09 -14.21
N GLN A 203 -3.16 22.26 -14.88
CA GLN A 203 -4.20 22.64 -15.82
C GLN A 203 -5.44 21.78 -15.64
N ILE A 204 -6.61 22.33 -15.93
CA ILE A 204 -7.90 21.65 -15.83
C ILE A 204 -8.47 21.55 -17.24
N ASP A 205 -8.87 20.33 -17.67
CA ASP A 205 -9.48 20.03 -18.97
C ASP A 205 -8.69 20.58 -20.17
N GLY A 206 -7.34 20.58 -20.08
CA GLY A 206 -6.46 21.14 -21.12
C GLY A 206 -6.49 22.66 -21.24
N GLY A 207 -7.00 23.35 -20.23
CA GLY A 207 -7.01 24.80 -20.17
C GLY A 207 -5.63 25.43 -19.94
N SER A 208 -5.58 26.71 -19.57
CA SER A 208 -4.33 27.41 -19.29
C SER A 208 -3.62 26.84 -18.05
N VAL A 209 -2.30 26.72 -18.13
CA VAL A 209 -1.46 26.28 -17.04
C VAL A 209 -1.46 27.35 -15.93
N GLN A 210 -1.77 26.93 -14.72
CA GLN A 210 -1.66 27.72 -13.51
C GLN A 210 -0.33 27.42 -12.82
N HIS A 211 0.31 28.43 -12.24
CA HIS A 211 1.59 28.31 -11.55
C HIS A 211 1.40 28.73 -10.10
N LEU A 212 1.58 27.81 -9.15
CA LEU A 212 1.51 28.06 -7.72
C LEU A 212 2.86 27.79 -7.07
N GLN A 213 3.44 28.81 -6.42
CA GLN A 213 4.63 28.57 -5.63
C GLN A 213 4.28 27.72 -4.41
N MET A 214 4.98 26.61 -4.26
CA MET A 214 4.81 25.70 -3.11
C MET A 214 5.45 26.32 -1.86
N GLN A 215 4.78 26.15 -0.73
CA GLN A 215 5.25 26.64 0.55
C GLN A 215 6.11 25.57 1.23
N GLN A 216 7.28 25.95 1.68
CA GLN A 216 8.12 25.05 2.47
C GLN A 216 7.55 24.90 3.89
N GLN A 217 7.29 23.64 4.27
CA GLN A 217 6.87 23.24 5.62
C GLN A 217 7.81 22.13 6.08
N ASP A 218 8.66 22.44 7.05
CA ASP A 218 9.75 21.56 7.49
C ASP A 218 10.64 21.10 6.32
N SER A 219 10.72 19.80 6.05
CA SER A 219 11.47 19.21 4.94
C SER A 219 10.68 19.09 3.64
N LEU A 220 9.39 19.48 3.62
CA LEU A 220 8.50 19.33 2.50
C LEU A 220 8.09 20.66 1.87
N PHE A 221 7.78 20.62 0.58
CA PHE A 221 7.08 21.67 -0.12
C PHE A 221 5.63 21.25 -0.34
N VAL A 222 4.70 22.14 -0.01
CA VAL A 222 3.26 21.84 -0.03
C VAL A 222 2.52 22.90 -0.84
N SER A 223 1.59 22.46 -1.68
CA SER A 223 0.61 23.29 -2.36
C SER A 223 -0.70 22.51 -2.51
N GLN A 224 -1.73 23.14 -3.07
CA GLN A 224 -3.06 22.55 -3.19
C GLN A 224 -3.68 22.96 -4.53
N ILE A 225 -4.33 21.99 -5.20
CA ILE A 225 -5.18 22.25 -6.36
C ILE A 225 -6.62 22.43 -5.85
N PRO A 226 -7.36 23.47 -6.24
CA PRO A 226 -8.74 23.68 -5.82
C PRO A 226 -9.67 22.53 -6.23
N GLY A 227 -10.72 22.28 -5.44
CA GLY A 227 -11.75 21.30 -5.76
C GLY A 227 -12.37 21.52 -7.15
N GLN A 228 -12.74 20.44 -7.81
CA GLN A 228 -13.26 20.43 -9.18
C GLN A 228 -14.55 19.63 -9.28
N GLN A 229 -15.34 19.88 -10.33
CA GLN A 229 -16.57 19.14 -10.57
C GLN A 229 -16.28 17.71 -11.09
N VAL A 230 -17.26 16.82 -10.90
CA VAL A 230 -17.24 15.48 -11.46
C VAL A 230 -16.96 15.55 -12.98
N GLY A 231 -16.06 14.69 -13.44
CA GLY A 231 -15.62 14.59 -14.83
C GLY A 231 -14.43 15.48 -15.18
N ALA A 232 -14.05 16.44 -14.32
CA ALA A 232 -12.87 17.27 -14.57
C ALA A 232 -11.59 16.42 -14.58
N ARG A 233 -10.73 16.61 -15.57
CA ARG A 233 -9.39 16.03 -15.65
C ARG A 233 -8.36 17.10 -15.29
N ILE A 234 -7.59 16.84 -14.28
CA ILE A 234 -6.55 17.71 -13.79
C ILE A 234 -5.20 17.12 -14.18
N ALA A 235 -4.38 17.87 -14.91
CA ALA A 235 -2.99 17.51 -15.17
C ALA A 235 -2.08 18.42 -14.37
N TYR A 236 -1.01 17.89 -13.75
CA TYR A 236 -0.09 18.67 -12.93
C TYR A 236 1.36 18.19 -13.06
N GLN A 237 2.28 19.08 -12.76
CA GLN A 237 3.72 18.86 -12.81
C GLN A 237 4.39 19.71 -11.73
N ILE A 238 5.50 19.23 -11.19
CA ILE A 238 6.29 19.98 -10.21
C ILE A 238 7.54 20.51 -10.90
N GLU A 239 7.80 21.81 -10.74
CA GLU A 239 9.01 22.47 -11.20
C GLU A 239 9.85 22.88 -9.99
N ALA A 240 11.09 22.46 -9.91
CA ALA A 240 12.04 22.88 -8.89
C ALA A 240 13.17 23.72 -9.53
N ARG A 241 13.51 24.84 -8.90
CA ARG A 241 14.56 25.76 -9.36
C ARG A 241 15.67 25.86 -8.32
N GLY A 242 16.89 25.61 -8.77
CA GLY A 242 18.11 25.83 -7.98
C GLY A 242 18.47 27.30 -7.86
N ALA A 243 19.33 27.63 -6.91
CA ALA A 243 19.84 29.00 -6.71
C ALA A 243 20.68 29.50 -7.89
N ASP A 244 21.23 28.59 -8.69
CA ASP A 244 22.01 28.86 -9.89
C ASP A 244 21.14 29.00 -11.17
N GLY A 245 19.81 28.90 -11.02
CA GLY A 245 18.84 29.01 -12.11
C GLY A 245 18.59 27.73 -12.89
N LYS A 246 19.19 26.60 -12.50
CA LYS A 246 18.88 25.30 -13.09
C LYS A 246 17.48 24.84 -12.67
N VAL A 247 16.82 24.12 -13.55
CA VAL A 247 15.42 23.68 -13.35
C VAL A 247 15.29 22.18 -13.56
N SER A 248 14.58 21.52 -12.67
CA SER A 248 14.14 20.13 -12.81
C SER A 248 12.62 20.04 -12.75
N TYR A 249 12.08 19.01 -13.37
CA TYR A 249 10.65 18.75 -13.39
C TYR A 249 10.37 17.35 -12.84
N PHE A 250 9.22 17.19 -12.19
CA PHE A 250 8.68 15.88 -11.83
C PHE A 250 7.26 15.74 -12.40
N PRO A 251 6.93 14.66 -13.11
CA PRO A 251 7.77 13.48 -13.41
C PRO A 251 8.91 13.74 -14.39
N HIS A 252 8.72 14.57 -15.42
CA HIS A 252 9.69 14.95 -16.44
C HIS A 252 9.23 16.24 -17.14
N ALA A 253 10.13 16.96 -17.85
CA ALA A 253 9.81 18.24 -18.51
C ALA A 253 8.63 18.16 -19.49
N ASP A 254 8.50 17.04 -20.20
CA ASP A 254 7.46 16.81 -21.22
C ASP A 254 6.31 15.93 -20.71
N ALA A 255 6.33 15.51 -19.43
CA ALA A 255 5.34 14.63 -18.85
C ALA A 255 4.55 15.32 -17.72
N TRP A 256 3.26 14.98 -17.62
CA TRP A 256 2.34 15.49 -16.61
C TRP A 256 1.69 14.32 -15.88
N LEU A 257 1.63 14.41 -14.57
CA LEU A 257 0.73 13.56 -13.78
C LEU A 257 -0.69 14.00 -14.03
N ASP A 258 -1.64 13.08 -14.02
CA ASP A 258 -3.04 13.45 -14.12
C ASP A 258 -3.95 12.63 -13.20
N PHE A 259 -5.07 13.22 -12.85
CA PHE A 259 -6.17 12.57 -12.16
C PHE A 259 -7.50 13.14 -12.62
N THR A 260 -8.56 12.36 -12.38
CA THR A 260 -9.93 12.75 -12.73
C THR A 260 -10.81 12.75 -11.48
N VAL A 261 -11.73 13.71 -11.39
CA VAL A 261 -12.81 13.68 -10.41
C VAL A 261 -13.89 12.72 -10.90
N VAL A 262 -13.98 11.54 -10.27
CA VAL A 262 -14.84 10.44 -10.74
C VAL A 262 -16.24 10.49 -10.12
N GLU A 263 -17.23 9.98 -10.86
CA GLU A 263 -18.60 9.82 -10.38
C GLU A 263 -18.77 8.46 -9.68
N LEU A 264 -19.46 8.47 -8.52
CA LEU A 264 -19.87 7.27 -7.82
C LEU A 264 -21.33 6.93 -8.15
N THR A 265 -21.62 5.65 -8.42
CA THR A 265 -22.99 5.19 -8.71
C THR A 265 -23.83 4.93 -7.45
N GLY A 266 -23.20 4.95 -6.29
CA GLY A 266 -23.82 4.54 -5.02
C GLY A 266 -23.72 3.04 -4.72
N ALA A 267 -23.19 2.24 -5.65
CA ALA A 267 -22.87 0.85 -5.38
C ALA A 267 -21.66 0.75 -4.41
N PRO A 268 -21.50 -0.38 -3.70
CA PRO A 268 -20.27 -0.62 -2.94
C PRO A 268 -19.03 -0.48 -3.81
N LEU A 269 -17.94 0.02 -3.24
CA LEU A 269 -16.64 0.04 -3.88
C LEU A 269 -15.85 -1.21 -3.47
N ALA A 270 -15.20 -1.85 -4.41
CA ALA A 270 -14.24 -2.92 -4.16
C ALA A 270 -12.81 -2.34 -4.23
N PHE A 271 -12.11 -2.38 -3.11
CA PHE A 271 -10.71 -2.07 -3.00
C PHE A 271 -9.91 -3.36 -3.09
N THR A 272 -8.91 -3.42 -3.95
CA THR A 272 -8.11 -4.62 -4.21
C THR A 272 -6.62 -4.30 -4.13
N ALA A 273 -5.87 -5.05 -3.33
CA ALA A 273 -4.42 -4.97 -3.28
C ALA A 273 -3.82 -5.56 -4.55
N LEU A 274 -3.17 -4.75 -5.34
CA LEU A 274 -2.51 -5.10 -6.59
C LEU A 274 -1.01 -5.23 -6.31
N ARG A 275 -0.60 -6.41 -5.87
CA ARG A 275 0.79 -6.66 -5.41
C ARG A 275 1.82 -6.36 -6.48
N GLY A 276 1.52 -6.64 -7.75
CA GLY A 276 2.45 -6.41 -8.86
C GLY A 276 2.46 -4.97 -9.38
N ASP A 277 1.54 -4.12 -8.91
CA ASP A 277 1.42 -2.72 -9.33
C ASP A 277 1.73 -1.73 -8.18
N ASP A 278 2.05 -2.23 -6.98
CA ASP A 278 2.26 -1.43 -5.75
C ASP A 278 1.12 -0.44 -5.48
N ALA A 279 -0.09 -0.85 -5.76
CA ALA A 279 -1.28 -0.01 -5.75
C ALA A 279 -2.52 -0.71 -5.20
N ILE A 280 -3.51 0.10 -4.83
CA ILE A 280 -4.87 -0.35 -4.56
C ILE A 280 -5.75 0.03 -5.74
N GLY A 281 -6.30 -0.98 -6.42
CA GLY A 281 -7.34 -0.77 -7.43
C GLY A 281 -8.69 -0.51 -6.77
N VAL A 282 -9.42 0.49 -7.23
CA VAL A 282 -10.77 0.85 -6.76
C VAL A 282 -11.75 0.62 -7.87
N VAL A 283 -12.72 -0.26 -7.66
CA VAL A 283 -13.74 -0.63 -8.65
C VAL A 283 -15.14 -0.33 -8.11
N ASP A 284 -15.95 0.35 -8.89
CA ASP A 284 -17.38 0.47 -8.65
C ASP A 284 -18.08 -0.86 -9.00
N THR A 285 -18.66 -1.51 -7.99
CA THR A 285 -19.24 -2.86 -8.18
C THR A 285 -20.50 -2.86 -9.04
N GLY A 286 -21.19 -1.73 -9.16
CA GLY A 286 -22.38 -1.58 -10.00
C GLY A 286 -22.04 -1.56 -11.50
N THR A 287 -21.00 -0.79 -11.85
CA THR A 287 -20.55 -0.65 -13.25
C THR A 287 -19.42 -1.63 -13.61
N ARG A 288 -18.73 -2.18 -12.62
CA ARG A 288 -17.51 -3.00 -12.75
C ARG A 288 -16.36 -2.25 -13.45
N ARG A 289 -16.32 -0.93 -13.33
CA ARG A 289 -15.26 -0.09 -13.88
C ARG A 289 -14.28 0.29 -12.79
N GLU A 290 -13.01 0.22 -13.13
CA GLU A 290 -11.95 0.79 -12.29
C GLU A 290 -12.11 2.31 -12.27
N LEU A 291 -12.21 2.87 -11.08
CA LEU A 291 -12.33 4.30 -10.85
C LEU A 291 -10.97 4.94 -10.58
N ALA A 292 -10.12 4.25 -9.83
CA ALA A 292 -8.81 4.75 -9.40
C ALA A 292 -7.82 3.62 -9.19
N ARG A 293 -6.54 3.96 -9.31
CA ARG A 293 -5.40 3.22 -8.76
C ARG A 293 -4.68 4.13 -7.78
N ILE A 294 -4.59 3.70 -6.53
CA ILE A 294 -4.01 4.47 -5.44
C ILE A 294 -2.64 3.89 -5.15
N PRO A 295 -1.54 4.58 -5.47
CA PRO A 295 -0.20 4.12 -5.13
C PRO A 295 -0.06 3.98 -3.61
N VAL A 296 0.55 2.87 -3.16
CA VAL A 296 0.80 2.58 -1.75
C VAL A 296 2.27 2.19 -1.52
N GLY A 297 2.57 1.40 -0.52
CA GLY A 297 3.91 0.82 -0.36
C GLY A 297 4.11 -0.41 -1.25
N ASP A 298 5.33 -0.96 -1.23
CA ASP A 298 5.71 -2.09 -2.07
C ASP A 298 5.00 -3.39 -1.63
N GLU A 299 4.49 -4.11 -2.61
CA GLU A 299 3.80 -5.39 -2.42
C GLU A 299 2.62 -5.33 -1.43
N PRO A 300 1.53 -4.60 -1.73
CA PRO A 300 0.32 -4.62 -0.90
C PRO A 300 -0.30 -6.02 -0.88
N ILE A 301 -0.57 -6.53 0.33
CA ILE A 301 -1.03 -7.91 0.54
C ILE A 301 -2.45 -7.96 1.07
N GLN A 302 -2.71 -7.32 2.18
CA GLN A 302 -3.99 -7.40 2.86
C GLN A 302 -4.52 -6.02 3.22
N MET A 303 -5.82 -5.92 3.42
CA MET A 303 -6.48 -4.68 3.81
C MET A 303 -7.69 -4.92 4.69
N ILE A 304 -8.00 -3.94 5.51
CA ILE A 304 -9.18 -3.96 6.37
C ILE A 304 -9.79 -2.56 6.50
N LEU A 305 -11.11 -2.50 6.50
CA LEU A 305 -11.85 -1.26 6.71
C LEU A 305 -12.06 -1.01 8.21
N ALA A 306 -11.81 0.22 8.63
CA ALA A 306 -12.15 0.74 9.95
C ALA A 306 -12.89 2.09 9.76
N GLY A 307 -14.22 2.06 9.71
CA GLY A 307 -15.03 3.21 9.29
C GLY A 307 -14.73 3.60 7.85
N ASP A 308 -14.38 4.87 7.63
CA ASP A 308 -14.03 5.41 6.31
C ASP A 308 -12.53 5.28 6.00
N GLN A 309 -11.77 4.61 6.85
CA GLN A 309 -10.35 4.35 6.65
C GLN A 309 -10.11 2.92 6.18
N LEU A 310 -9.27 2.77 5.16
CA LEU A 310 -8.77 1.48 4.70
C LEU A 310 -7.30 1.36 5.10
N PHE A 311 -6.99 0.39 5.95
CA PHE A 311 -5.62 0.04 6.32
C PHE A 311 -5.11 -1.03 5.37
N VAL A 312 -3.93 -0.82 4.80
CA VAL A 312 -3.29 -1.69 3.81
C VAL A 312 -1.93 -2.11 4.33
N SER A 313 -1.65 -3.42 4.39
CA SER A 313 -0.31 -3.93 4.69
C SER A 313 0.52 -4.05 3.42
N ASN A 314 1.73 -3.47 3.43
CA ASN A 314 2.68 -3.52 2.32
C ASN A 314 3.88 -4.35 2.77
N LEU A 315 4.03 -5.53 2.15
CA LEU A 315 4.92 -6.59 2.60
C LEU A 315 6.39 -6.16 2.55
N SER A 316 6.82 -5.57 1.44
CA SER A 316 8.24 -5.27 1.17
C SER A 316 8.66 -3.90 1.67
N SER A 317 7.79 -2.91 1.72
CA SER A 317 8.09 -1.61 2.34
C SER A 317 7.97 -1.62 3.87
N ASN A 318 7.49 -2.72 4.49
CA ASN A 318 7.37 -2.87 5.95
C ASN A 318 6.52 -1.78 6.61
N ASP A 319 5.42 -1.40 6.01
CA ASP A 319 4.54 -0.36 6.51
C ASP A 319 3.05 -0.70 6.35
N LEU A 320 2.21 0.07 7.01
CA LEU A 320 0.80 0.16 6.71
C LEU A 320 0.49 1.52 6.11
N ARG A 321 -0.34 1.55 5.04
CA ARG A 321 -0.91 2.79 4.51
C ARG A 321 -2.34 2.93 4.97
N ILE A 322 -2.75 4.17 5.25
CA ILE A 322 -4.12 4.51 5.59
C ILE A 322 -4.70 5.30 4.43
N ILE A 323 -5.74 4.78 3.81
CA ILE A 323 -6.45 5.41 2.69
C ILE A 323 -7.83 5.86 3.18
N ASP A 324 -8.19 7.09 2.87
CA ASP A 324 -9.55 7.60 3.03
C ASP A 324 -10.42 7.07 1.87
N THR A 325 -11.45 6.31 2.20
CA THR A 325 -12.29 5.65 1.19
C THR A 325 -13.27 6.59 0.49
N ALA A 326 -13.49 7.79 1.05
CA ALA A 326 -14.33 8.80 0.44
C ALA A 326 -13.58 9.69 -0.55
N THR A 327 -12.28 9.88 -0.36
CA THR A 327 -11.46 10.75 -1.20
C THR A 327 -10.42 10.00 -2.03
N PHE A 328 -10.17 8.71 -1.74
CA PHE A 328 -9.12 7.86 -2.32
C PHE A 328 -7.70 8.37 -2.07
N GLN A 329 -7.51 9.18 -1.04
CA GLN A 329 -6.21 9.75 -0.70
C GLN A 329 -5.51 8.95 0.40
N VAL A 330 -4.21 8.73 0.23
CA VAL A 330 -3.35 8.21 1.30
C VAL A 330 -3.18 9.30 2.35
N GLN A 331 -3.69 9.04 3.56
CA GLN A 331 -3.66 10.00 4.68
C GLN A 331 -2.39 9.87 5.52
N ALA A 332 -1.92 8.65 5.72
CA ALA A 332 -0.77 8.38 6.59
C ALA A 332 -0.08 7.06 6.23
N HIS A 333 1.14 6.90 6.73
CA HIS A 333 1.83 5.63 6.78
C HIS A 333 2.28 5.32 8.21
N ILE A 334 2.36 4.05 8.54
CA ILE A 334 2.73 3.54 9.87
C ILE A 334 3.82 2.50 9.66
N GLU A 335 5.00 2.72 10.22
CA GLU A 335 6.08 1.72 10.21
C GLU A 335 5.68 0.49 11.03
N THR A 336 6.02 -0.69 10.51
CA THR A 336 5.76 -1.98 11.17
C THR A 336 7.06 -2.73 11.45
N ALA A 337 6.98 -3.94 11.97
CA ALA A 337 8.07 -4.89 11.87
C ALA A 337 8.15 -5.48 10.46
N ILE A 338 9.11 -6.38 10.21
CA ILE A 338 9.42 -6.89 8.87
C ILE A 338 8.26 -7.74 8.32
N GLN A 339 7.83 -7.45 7.11
CA GLN A 339 6.81 -8.15 6.33
C GLN A 339 5.44 -8.20 7.04
N PRO A 340 4.73 -7.08 7.18
CA PRO A 340 3.35 -7.08 7.64
C PRO A 340 2.47 -7.84 6.65
N LEU A 341 1.68 -8.79 7.16
CA LEU A 341 0.96 -9.72 6.31
C LEU A 341 -0.56 -9.61 6.48
N ASP A 342 -1.09 -10.06 7.60
CA ASP A 342 -2.54 -10.11 7.83
C ASP A 342 -2.98 -9.13 8.90
N LEU A 343 -4.22 -8.66 8.79
CA LEU A 343 -4.78 -7.59 9.59
C LEU A 343 -6.05 -8.05 10.31
N ALA A 344 -6.18 -7.67 11.58
CA ALA A 344 -7.42 -7.84 12.33
C ALA A 344 -7.77 -6.58 13.11
N LEU A 345 -9.02 -6.14 12.99
CA LEU A 345 -9.58 -5.04 13.77
C LEU A 345 -10.26 -5.59 15.02
N ALA A 346 -9.97 -5.01 16.18
CA ALA A 346 -10.72 -5.32 17.39
C ALA A 346 -12.20 -4.99 17.21
N PRO A 347 -13.14 -5.70 17.85
CA PRO A 347 -14.58 -5.47 17.67
C PRO A 347 -15.05 -4.06 18.04
N ASP A 348 -14.31 -3.32 18.84
CA ASP A 348 -14.59 -1.93 19.19
C ASP A 348 -14.17 -0.92 18.09
N GLY A 349 -13.50 -1.40 17.04
CA GLY A 349 -13.02 -0.57 15.93
C GLY A 349 -11.85 0.35 16.26
N LYS A 350 -11.24 0.24 17.46
CA LYS A 350 -10.23 1.20 17.93
C LYS A 350 -8.79 0.68 17.85
N THR A 351 -8.63 -0.63 17.82
CA THR A 351 -7.30 -1.24 17.79
C THR A 351 -7.17 -2.15 16.58
N LEU A 352 -6.15 -1.90 15.76
CA LEU A 352 -5.76 -2.76 14.65
C LEU A 352 -4.53 -3.58 15.03
N TYR A 353 -4.52 -4.83 14.66
CA TYR A 353 -3.42 -5.77 14.84
C TYR A 353 -2.90 -6.20 13.47
N ALA A 354 -1.58 -6.19 13.29
CA ALA A 354 -0.92 -6.69 12.09
C ALA A 354 0.11 -7.75 12.46
N THR A 355 0.02 -8.93 11.84
CA THR A 355 1.09 -9.93 11.91
C THR A 355 2.26 -9.54 11.03
N ASN A 356 3.49 -9.84 11.47
CA ASN A 356 4.69 -9.58 10.70
C ASN A 356 5.38 -10.93 10.43
N SER A 357 5.29 -11.40 9.18
CA SER A 357 5.74 -12.75 8.81
C SER A 357 7.26 -12.89 8.73
N GLY A 358 7.99 -11.80 8.52
CA GLY A 358 9.45 -11.78 8.52
C GLY A 358 10.07 -11.73 9.91
N THR A 359 9.24 -11.52 10.94
CA THR A 359 9.63 -11.53 12.35
C THR A 359 8.54 -12.16 13.20
N ASN A 360 8.89 -12.66 14.38
CA ASN A 360 7.90 -13.14 15.34
C ASN A 360 7.30 -11.97 16.14
N ALA A 361 6.70 -11.01 15.43
CA ALA A 361 6.20 -9.78 16.04
C ALA A 361 4.76 -9.46 15.63
N LEU A 362 4.07 -8.77 16.51
CA LEU A 362 2.75 -8.20 16.29
C LEU A 362 2.87 -6.67 16.34
N THR A 363 2.41 -5.99 15.30
CA THR A 363 2.24 -4.53 15.32
C THR A 363 0.83 -4.22 15.80
N ILE A 364 0.71 -3.38 16.80
CA ILE A 364 -0.56 -2.95 17.40
C ILE A 364 -0.71 -1.46 17.16
N VAL A 365 -1.79 -1.08 16.48
CA VAL A 365 -2.07 0.28 16.04
C VAL A 365 -3.33 0.81 16.72
N ASP A 366 -3.27 2.01 17.27
CA ASP A 366 -4.44 2.77 17.66
C ASP A 366 -5.02 3.45 16.41
N VAL A 367 -6.25 3.09 16.06
CA VAL A 367 -6.90 3.50 14.80
C VAL A 367 -7.13 5.01 14.75
N GLU A 368 -7.47 5.63 15.89
CA GLU A 368 -7.78 7.06 15.93
C GLU A 368 -6.53 7.95 15.81
N SER A 369 -5.47 7.58 16.53
CA SER A 369 -4.23 8.38 16.54
C SER A 369 -3.21 7.95 15.48
N GLY A 370 -3.35 6.77 14.88
CA GLY A 370 -2.37 6.17 13.99
C GLY A 370 -1.06 5.75 14.69
N GLN A 371 -1.02 5.79 16.03
CA GLN A 371 0.18 5.38 16.77
C GLN A 371 0.32 3.87 16.81
N ALA A 372 1.52 3.38 16.53
CA ALA A 372 1.83 1.96 16.51
C ALA A 372 2.90 1.60 17.54
N ARG A 373 2.84 0.34 17.99
CA ARG A 373 3.89 -0.29 18.76
C ARG A 373 4.08 -1.73 18.32
N THR A 374 5.30 -2.19 18.29
CA THR A 374 5.65 -3.58 17.96
C THR A 374 5.87 -4.37 19.25
N VAL A 375 5.36 -5.61 19.28
CA VAL A 375 5.51 -6.56 20.38
C VAL A 375 6.09 -7.86 19.85
N GLU A 376 7.26 -8.24 20.31
CA GLU A 376 7.85 -9.54 19.97
C GLU A 376 7.07 -10.67 20.65
N ILE A 377 6.77 -11.71 19.89
CA ILE A 377 6.08 -12.91 20.36
C ILE A 377 7.11 -14.03 20.56
N ALA A 378 7.55 -14.19 21.79
CA ALA A 378 8.59 -15.17 22.13
C ALA A 378 8.14 -16.64 21.89
N ASN A 379 9.10 -17.51 21.57
CA ASN A 379 8.90 -18.96 21.40
C ASN A 379 7.93 -19.35 20.27
N THR A 380 8.02 -18.68 19.15
CA THR A 380 7.46 -19.10 17.86
C THR A 380 8.59 -19.56 16.95
N SER A 381 8.32 -20.48 16.03
CA SER A 381 9.38 -21.11 15.22
C SER A 381 9.68 -20.38 13.92
N GLU A 382 8.67 -19.77 13.32
CA GLU A 382 8.75 -18.95 12.09
C GLU A 382 7.56 -18.00 12.11
N GLY A 383 7.63 -16.86 11.43
CA GLY A 383 6.69 -15.76 11.42
C GLY A 383 5.19 -16.03 11.67
N LEU A 384 4.50 -15.02 12.09
CA LEU A 384 3.05 -15.07 12.32
C LEU A 384 2.31 -14.76 11.01
N TYR A 385 1.23 -15.52 10.71
CA TYR A 385 0.48 -15.37 9.47
C TYR A 385 -0.94 -14.85 9.71
N GLY A 386 -1.95 -15.72 9.66
CA GLY A 386 -3.33 -15.33 9.85
C GLY A 386 -3.61 -14.76 11.25
N ILE A 387 -4.52 -13.79 11.33
CA ILE A 387 -4.89 -13.16 12.60
C ILE A 387 -6.39 -12.92 12.67
N ALA A 388 -6.95 -13.05 13.88
CA ALA A 388 -8.31 -12.65 14.21
C ALA A 388 -8.36 -12.12 15.64
N ALA A 389 -9.29 -11.20 15.93
CA ALA A 389 -9.41 -10.59 17.25
C ALA A 389 -10.84 -10.68 17.79
N THR A 390 -10.96 -11.02 19.08
CA THR A 390 -12.17 -10.81 19.88
C THR A 390 -11.98 -9.58 20.79
N ALA A 391 -12.94 -9.31 21.65
CA ALA A 391 -12.83 -8.17 22.55
C ALA A 391 -11.65 -8.26 23.54
N ASP A 392 -11.24 -9.47 23.90
CA ASP A 392 -10.23 -9.75 24.93
C ASP A 392 -9.04 -10.59 24.47
N LYS A 393 -9.12 -11.23 23.30
CA LYS A 393 -8.11 -12.14 22.77
C LYS A 393 -7.75 -11.84 21.33
N ILE A 394 -6.51 -12.16 21.00
CA ILE A 394 -6.01 -12.20 19.63
C ILE A 394 -5.63 -13.65 19.33
N PHE A 395 -6.01 -14.15 18.18
CA PHE A 395 -5.64 -15.45 17.67
C PHE A 395 -4.75 -15.26 16.44
N THR A 396 -3.62 -15.95 16.40
CA THR A 396 -2.73 -15.92 15.22
C THR A 396 -2.18 -17.31 14.93
N THR A 397 -1.97 -17.61 13.65
CA THR A 397 -1.40 -18.89 13.22
C THR A 397 0.11 -18.88 13.33
N ASP A 398 0.65 -19.93 13.96
CA ASP A 398 2.06 -20.31 13.95
C ASP A 398 2.20 -21.51 13.01
N ILE A 399 2.62 -21.24 11.77
CA ILE A 399 2.64 -22.26 10.70
C ILE A 399 3.59 -23.40 11.04
N ALA A 400 4.81 -23.10 11.44
CA ALA A 400 5.82 -24.12 11.74
C ALA A 400 5.49 -24.87 13.04
N GLY A 401 4.90 -24.19 14.02
CA GLY A 401 4.44 -24.81 15.28
C GLY A 401 3.17 -25.65 15.13
N SER A 402 2.49 -25.64 13.98
CA SER A 402 1.21 -26.32 13.76
C SER A 402 0.19 -26.01 14.86
N GLN A 403 0.05 -24.73 15.19
CA GLN A 403 -0.79 -24.27 16.30
C GLN A 403 -1.40 -22.89 16.02
N VAL A 404 -2.45 -22.57 16.74
CA VAL A 404 -2.95 -21.21 16.90
C VAL A 404 -2.48 -20.69 18.25
N LEU A 405 -1.83 -19.55 18.26
CA LEU A 405 -1.47 -18.84 19.49
C LEU A 405 -2.67 -18.01 19.95
N VAL A 406 -2.92 -18.04 21.24
CA VAL A 406 -3.89 -17.17 21.90
C VAL A 406 -3.11 -16.10 22.64
N LEU A 407 -3.35 -14.84 22.30
CA LEU A 407 -2.68 -13.70 22.89
C LEU A 407 -3.69 -12.81 23.61
N SER A 408 -3.24 -12.12 24.64
CA SER A 408 -3.99 -10.99 25.19
C SER A 408 -3.98 -9.80 24.22
N SER A 409 -4.84 -8.81 24.41
CA SER A 409 -4.84 -7.54 23.67
C SER A 409 -3.51 -6.77 23.70
N GLN A 410 -2.60 -7.15 24.61
CA GLN A 410 -1.25 -6.59 24.74
C GLN A 410 -0.18 -7.41 24.02
N GLY A 411 -0.56 -8.50 23.32
CA GLY A 411 0.37 -9.37 22.58
C GLY A 411 1.07 -10.42 23.46
N ARG A 412 0.63 -10.70 24.69
CA ARG A 412 1.22 -11.77 25.51
C ARG A 412 0.55 -13.10 25.22
N ILE A 413 1.33 -14.16 25.01
CA ILE A 413 0.79 -15.52 24.85
C ILE A 413 0.08 -15.94 26.13
N THR A 414 -1.20 -16.29 26.03
CA THR A 414 -2.04 -16.81 27.10
C THR A 414 -2.43 -18.27 26.88
N GLY A 415 -2.34 -18.77 25.65
CA GLY A 415 -2.66 -20.15 25.31
C GLY A 415 -2.08 -20.60 23.97
N ARG A 416 -2.13 -21.88 23.70
CA ARG A 416 -1.72 -22.52 22.46
C ARG A 416 -2.72 -23.62 22.12
N ILE A 417 -3.21 -23.63 20.89
CA ILE A 417 -4.22 -24.58 20.42
C ILE A 417 -3.57 -25.40 19.30
N PRO A 418 -3.26 -26.69 19.51
CA PRO A 418 -2.76 -27.54 18.43
C PRO A 418 -3.80 -27.69 17.32
N VAL A 419 -3.38 -27.52 16.07
CA VAL A 419 -4.21 -27.69 14.88
C VAL A 419 -3.46 -28.52 13.83
N PRO A 420 -4.12 -29.01 12.76
CA PRO A 420 -3.42 -29.71 11.70
C PRO A 420 -2.30 -28.86 11.07
N PRO A 421 -1.26 -29.50 10.48
CA PRO A 421 -0.07 -28.82 9.99
C PRO A 421 -0.35 -27.69 9.00
N LYS A 422 0.54 -26.70 9.00
CA LYS A 422 0.50 -25.47 8.19
C LYS A 422 -0.84 -24.72 8.31
N PRO A 423 -1.24 -24.29 9.54
CA PRO A 423 -2.38 -23.40 9.69
C PRO A 423 -2.07 -22.04 9.00
N ARG A 424 -2.96 -21.59 8.11
CA ARG A 424 -2.68 -20.42 7.29
C ARG A 424 -3.56 -19.22 7.64
N SER A 425 -4.84 -19.31 7.41
CA SER A 425 -5.79 -18.22 7.58
C SER A 425 -6.75 -18.48 8.73
N LEU A 426 -7.16 -17.41 9.38
CA LEU A 426 -8.15 -17.39 10.45
C LEU A 426 -9.35 -16.55 10.03
N ALA A 427 -10.54 -16.96 10.44
CA ALA A 427 -11.72 -16.12 10.36
C ALA A 427 -12.66 -16.38 11.53
N LEU A 428 -13.10 -15.31 12.17
CA LEU A 428 -14.11 -15.36 13.21
C LEU A 428 -15.49 -15.40 12.59
N ALA A 429 -16.35 -16.28 13.06
CA ALA A 429 -17.75 -16.31 12.65
C ALA A 429 -18.44 -14.98 13.00
N PRO A 430 -19.54 -14.60 12.30
CA PRO A 430 -20.25 -13.35 12.58
C PRO A 430 -20.80 -13.24 14.01
N ASP A 431 -21.00 -14.39 14.69
CA ASP A 431 -21.42 -14.44 16.10
C ASP A 431 -20.30 -14.12 17.10
N GLY A 432 -19.06 -14.00 16.61
CA GLY A 432 -17.87 -13.75 17.43
C GLY A 432 -17.42 -14.91 18.32
N LYS A 433 -18.02 -16.11 18.21
CA LYS A 433 -17.77 -17.24 19.10
C LYS A 433 -16.99 -18.39 18.48
N THR A 434 -17.11 -18.57 17.18
CA THR A 434 -16.42 -19.65 16.49
C THR A 434 -15.31 -19.09 15.62
N LEU A 435 -14.08 -19.55 15.84
CA LEU A 435 -12.93 -19.24 15.01
C LEU A 435 -12.67 -20.42 14.06
N TYR A 436 -12.53 -20.15 12.78
CA TYR A 436 -12.19 -21.13 11.76
C TYR A 436 -10.74 -20.97 11.33
N VAL A 437 -10.04 -22.10 11.15
CA VAL A 437 -8.62 -22.15 10.76
C VAL A 437 -8.44 -23.08 9.59
N THR A 438 -7.84 -22.59 8.51
CA THR A 438 -7.45 -23.43 7.36
C THR A 438 -6.09 -24.07 7.61
N SER A 439 -5.90 -25.31 7.19
CA SER A 439 -4.62 -26.01 7.21
C SER A 439 -4.24 -26.38 5.78
N MET A 440 -3.25 -25.65 5.23
CA MET A 440 -2.95 -25.59 3.81
C MET A 440 -2.60 -26.96 3.20
N ASP A 441 -1.70 -27.72 3.83
CA ASP A 441 -1.22 -29.00 3.29
C ASP A 441 -2.25 -30.12 3.40
N THR A 442 -3.04 -30.12 4.46
CA THR A 442 -3.94 -31.24 4.76
C THR A 442 -5.36 -31.03 4.25
N GLY A 443 -5.69 -29.83 3.80
CA GLY A 443 -7.04 -29.46 3.41
C GLY A 443 -8.06 -29.59 4.54
N ARG A 444 -7.62 -29.48 5.79
CA ARG A 444 -8.48 -29.54 6.96
C ARG A 444 -8.88 -28.15 7.42
N LEU A 445 -10.13 -28.07 7.82
CA LEU A 445 -10.72 -26.91 8.45
C LEU A 445 -10.98 -27.21 9.91
N THR A 446 -10.40 -26.45 10.82
CA THR A 446 -10.60 -26.58 12.27
C THR A 446 -11.51 -25.47 12.78
N ALA A 447 -12.56 -25.84 13.50
CA ALA A 447 -13.41 -24.92 14.24
C ALA A 447 -12.99 -24.92 15.73
N ILE A 448 -12.78 -23.74 16.26
CA ILE A 448 -12.32 -23.47 17.62
C ILE A 448 -13.37 -22.61 18.32
N ASP A 449 -13.72 -22.95 19.55
CA ASP A 449 -14.47 -22.08 20.45
C ASP A 449 -13.55 -20.90 20.85
N ALA A 450 -13.92 -19.69 20.52
CA ALA A 450 -13.10 -18.51 20.77
C ALA A 450 -13.10 -18.08 22.26
N ASP A 451 -14.17 -18.40 22.98
CA ASP A 451 -14.29 -18.09 24.42
C ASP A 451 -13.41 -19.03 25.25
N ASP A 452 -13.52 -20.32 25.01
CA ASP A 452 -12.78 -21.35 25.75
C ASP A 452 -11.40 -21.66 25.15
N ALA A 453 -11.12 -21.16 23.93
CA ALA A 453 -9.90 -21.43 23.15
C ALA A 453 -9.64 -22.95 22.96
N THR A 454 -10.69 -23.71 22.64
CA THR A 454 -10.66 -25.16 22.46
C THR A 454 -11.15 -25.59 21.08
N VAL A 455 -10.57 -26.68 20.56
CA VAL A 455 -11.01 -27.24 19.28
C VAL A 455 -12.39 -27.90 19.45
N VAL A 456 -13.37 -27.42 18.71
CA VAL A 456 -14.73 -27.98 18.68
C VAL A 456 -14.80 -29.17 17.71
N ARG A 457 -14.24 -29.00 16.51
CA ARG A 457 -14.18 -30.05 15.48
C ARG A 457 -13.15 -29.75 14.41
N THR A 458 -12.69 -30.78 13.72
CA THR A 458 -11.89 -30.68 12.51
C THR A 458 -12.65 -31.37 11.36
N ILE A 459 -12.76 -30.69 10.23
CA ILE A 459 -13.45 -31.12 9.02
C ILE A 459 -12.40 -31.43 7.98
N ASP A 460 -12.49 -32.58 7.34
CA ASP A 460 -11.65 -32.93 6.19
C ASP A 460 -12.42 -32.52 4.92
N LEU A 461 -11.85 -31.60 4.14
CA LEU A 461 -12.47 -31.10 2.93
C LEU A 461 -12.11 -31.94 1.71
N GLY A 462 -11.16 -32.85 1.82
CA GLY A 462 -10.65 -33.66 0.71
C GLY A 462 -9.94 -32.86 -0.39
N VAL A 463 -9.54 -31.62 -0.09
CA VAL A 463 -8.95 -30.67 -1.03
C VAL A 463 -7.79 -29.97 -0.33
N SER A 464 -6.57 -30.13 -0.81
CA SER A 464 -5.39 -29.43 -0.30
C SER A 464 -5.26 -28.01 -0.88
N GLY A 465 -4.34 -27.22 -0.36
CA GLY A 465 -4.10 -25.86 -0.85
C GLY A 465 -5.20 -24.88 -0.45
N THR A 466 -5.86 -25.09 0.70
CA THR A 466 -6.80 -24.11 1.25
C THR A 466 -6.03 -22.90 1.80
N PHE A 467 -6.38 -21.70 1.33
CA PHE A 467 -5.63 -20.48 1.66
C PHE A 467 -6.46 -19.50 2.48
N ALA A 468 -7.34 -18.74 1.87
CA ALA A 468 -8.21 -17.81 2.58
C ALA A 468 -9.52 -18.46 3.01
N ILE A 469 -10.12 -17.90 4.04
CA ILE A 469 -11.43 -18.30 4.56
C ILE A 469 -12.26 -17.07 4.88
N ALA A 470 -13.54 -17.09 4.48
CA ALA A 470 -14.50 -16.06 4.83
C ALA A 470 -15.85 -16.71 5.22
N PRO A 471 -16.33 -16.50 6.44
CA PRO A 471 -17.71 -16.84 6.79
C PRO A 471 -18.70 -15.97 6.04
N SER A 472 -19.80 -16.55 5.56
CA SER A 472 -20.91 -15.75 5.03
C SER A 472 -21.50 -14.87 6.15
N PRO A 473 -22.04 -13.67 5.83
CA PRO A 473 -22.58 -12.76 6.85
C PRO A 473 -23.71 -13.36 7.71
N ASP A 474 -24.44 -14.35 7.17
CA ASP A 474 -25.48 -15.09 7.92
C ASP A 474 -24.92 -16.24 8.78
N GLY A 475 -23.60 -16.49 8.75
CA GLY A 475 -22.91 -17.55 9.48
C GLY A 475 -23.21 -18.98 9.04
N ARG A 476 -23.93 -19.18 7.94
CA ARG A 476 -24.36 -20.53 7.50
C ARG A 476 -23.37 -21.23 6.60
N LYS A 477 -22.51 -20.49 5.93
CA LYS A 477 -21.55 -21.00 4.98
C LYS A 477 -20.16 -20.48 5.27
N LEU A 478 -19.16 -21.25 4.88
CA LEU A 478 -17.77 -20.80 4.80
C LEU A 478 -17.33 -20.88 3.34
N TYR A 479 -16.72 -19.83 2.86
CA TYR A 479 -16.06 -19.79 1.57
C TYR A 479 -14.56 -19.88 1.79
N LEU A 480 -13.92 -20.82 1.07
CA LEU A 480 -12.47 -21.03 1.15
C LEU A 480 -11.87 -21.04 -0.24
N THR A 481 -10.75 -20.37 -0.41
CA THR A 481 -9.97 -20.48 -1.65
C THR A 481 -9.10 -21.73 -1.60
N ALA A 482 -9.09 -22.49 -2.69
CA ALA A 482 -8.17 -23.60 -2.95
C ALA A 482 -7.22 -23.18 -4.08
N TYR A 483 -6.08 -22.60 -3.70
CA TYR A 483 -5.21 -21.86 -4.62
C TYR A 483 -4.60 -22.76 -5.70
N SER A 484 -4.18 -23.98 -5.33
CA SER A 484 -3.61 -24.95 -6.28
C SER A 484 -4.60 -25.51 -7.27
N GLU A 485 -5.90 -25.49 -6.95
CA GLU A 485 -6.96 -26.04 -7.78
C GLU A 485 -7.75 -24.99 -8.58
N GLY A 486 -7.42 -23.71 -8.40
CA GLY A 486 -8.18 -22.62 -9.02
C GLY A 486 -9.66 -22.64 -8.64
N ALA A 487 -9.98 -22.95 -7.39
CA ALA A 487 -11.34 -23.19 -6.96
C ALA A 487 -11.73 -22.41 -5.70
N LEU A 488 -13.03 -22.12 -5.60
CA LEU A 488 -13.69 -21.68 -4.37
C LEU A 488 -14.51 -22.84 -3.81
N LEU A 489 -14.27 -23.17 -2.55
CA LEU A 489 -15.01 -24.20 -1.82
C LEU A 489 -16.12 -23.53 -1.01
N VAL A 490 -17.32 -24.09 -1.06
CA VAL A 490 -18.45 -23.67 -0.23
C VAL A 490 -18.78 -24.78 0.76
N VAL A 491 -18.61 -24.51 2.04
CA VAL A 491 -18.83 -25.46 3.13
C VAL A 491 -20.06 -25.06 3.93
N ASP A 492 -20.91 -26.00 4.24
CA ASP A 492 -22.06 -25.81 5.13
C ASP A 492 -21.59 -25.86 6.59
N VAL A 493 -21.85 -24.81 7.34
CA VAL A 493 -21.38 -24.69 8.72
C VAL A 493 -22.01 -25.72 9.63
N ALA A 494 -23.31 -25.97 9.49
CA ALA A 494 -24.05 -26.88 10.40
C ALA A 494 -23.62 -28.33 10.24
N SER A 495 -23.57 -28.83 8.99
CA SER A 495 -23.16 -30.22 8.70
C SER A 495 -21.65 -30.40 8.66
N GLY A 496 -20.87 -29.35 8.40
CA GLY A 496 -19.44 -29.44 8.17
C GLY A 496 -19.08 -30.12 6.83
N THR A 497 -19.96 -30.10 5.85
CA THR A 497 -19.72 -30.77 4.57
C THR A 497 -19.43 -29.78 3.45
N LEU A 498 -18.56 -30.18 2.52
CA LEU A 498 -18.34 -29.45 1.28
C LEU A 498 -19.59 -29.51 0.41
N ARG A 499 -20.26 -28.38 0.20
CA ARG A 499 -21.49 -28.27 -0.62
C ARG A 499 -21.18 -28.13 -2.10
N LYS A 500 -20.21 -27.28 -2.43
CA LYS A 500 -19.84 -26.98 -3.79
C LYS A 500 -18.36 -26.67 -3.91
N LYS A 501 -17.84 -26.96 -5.09
CA LYS A 501 -16.54 -26.52 -5.58
C LYS A 501 -16.80 -25.73 -6.87
N LEU A 502 -16.48 -24.46 -6.87
CA LEU A 502 -16.68 -23.54 -7.97
C LEU A 502 -15.35 -23.28 -8.65
N ALA A 503 -15.27 -23.49 -9.96
CA ALA A 503 -14.09 -23.11 -10.74
C ALA A 503 -14.02 -21.58 -10.81
N ILE A 504 -12.89 -21.02 -10.41
CA ILE A 504 -12.52 -19.60 -10.50
C ILE A 504 -11.10 -19.51 -11.06
N GLY A 505 -10.59 -18.34 -11.30
CA GLY A 505 -9.28 -18.14 -11.91
C GLY A 505 -8.12 -18.82 -11.17
N ARG A 506 -6.93 -18.74 -11.72
CA ARG A 506 -5.73 -19.36 -11.16
C ARG A 506 -5.27 -18.66 -9.89
N ASN A 507 -4.84 -19.43 -8.90
CA ASN A 507 -4.28 -18.98 -7.64
C ASN A 507 -5.22 -18.00 -6.90
N PRO A 508 -6.47 -18.42 -6.51
CA PRO A 508 -7.36 -17.57 -5.75
C PRO A 508 -6.84 -17.30 -4.35
N ARG A 509 -6.92 -16.04 -3.90
CA ARG A 509 -6.26 -15.58 -2.66
C ARG A 509 -7.21 -15.05 -1.61
N ALA A 510 -7.99 -14.04 -1.88
CA ALA A 510 -8.86 -13.40 -0.89
C ALA A 510 -10.32 -13.48 -1.27
N ILE A 511 -11.18 -13.33 -0.26
CA ILE A 511 -12.63 -13.38 -0.37
C ILE A 511 -13.20 -12.22 0.43
N ALA A 512 -14.09 -11.43 -0.17
CA ALA A 512 -14.91 -10.47 0.56
C ALA A 512 -16.37 -10.59 0.14
N PHE A 513 -17.29 -10.52 1.09
CA PHE A 513 -18.72 -10.48 0.81
C PHE A 513 -19.20 -9.05 0.58
N SER A 514 -20.19 -8.88 -0.31
CA SER A 514 -20.94 -7.63 -0.37
C SER A 514 -21.64 -7.36 0.98
N PRO A 515 -21.87 -6.10 1.35
CA PRO A 515 -22.49 -5.76 2.63
C PRO A 515 -23.86 -6.40 2.87
N ASP A 516 -24.61 -6.64 1.81
CA ASP A 516 -25.89 -7.35 1.86
C ASP A 516 -25.76 -8.88 1.90
N GLY A 517 -24.54 -9.41 1.80
CA GLY A 517 -24.24 -10.83 1.81
C GLY A 517 -24.69 -11.61 0.59
N THR A 518 -25.18 -10.94 -0.47
CA THR A 518 -25.71 -11.60 -1.66
C THR A 518 -24.64 -12.02 -2.67
N GLN A 519 -23.49 -11.36 -2.64
CA GLN A 519 -22.36 -11.65 -3.52
C GLN A 519 -21.07 -11.86 -2.72
N ALA A 520 -20.17 -12.65 -3.26
CA ALA A 520 -18.79 -12.75 -2.80
C ALA A 520 -17.84 -12.41 -3.95
N TYR A 521 -16.80 -11.68 -3.66
CA TYR A 521 -15.76 -11.28 -4.59
C TYR A 521 -14.47 -12.01 -4.23
N VAL A 522 -13.85 -12.65 -5.22
CA VAL A 522 -12.67 -13.51 -5.03
C VAL A 522 -11.57 -13.07 -5.95
N THR A 523 -10.42 -12.72 -5.41
CA THR A 523 -9.23 -12.37 -6.19
C THR A 523 -8.54 -13.62 -6.70
N SER A 524 -8.09 -13.61 -7.96
CA SER A 524 -7.35 -14.70 -8.61
C SER A 524 -6.02 -14.15 -9.14
N SER A 525 -4.95 -14.35 -8.34
CA SER A 525 -3.68 -13.65 -8.50
C SER A 525 -2.99 -13.90 -9.84
N PHE A 526 -2.98 -15.13 -10.33
CA PHE A 526 -2.31 -15.46 -11.60
C PHE A 526 -3.19 -15.31 -12.84
N SER A 527 -4.46 -14.98 -12.63
CA SER A 527 -5.36 -14.61 -13.73
C SER A 527 -5.54 -13.10 -13.85
N ASN A 528 -5.08 -12.33 -12.86
CA ASN A 528 -5.30 -10.88 -12.75
C ASN A 528 -6.80 -10.52 -12.85
N GLU A 529 -7.64 -11.29 -12.14
CA GLU A 529 -9.09 -11.18 -12.21
C GLU A 529 -9.73 -11.17 -10.82
N ILE A 530 -10.92 -10.58 -10.76
CA ILE A 530 -11.83 -10.69 -9.62
C ILE A 530 -13.07 -11.43 -10.09
N HIS A 531 -13.37 -12.56 -9.45
CA HIS A 531 -14.56 -13.37 -9.73
C HIS A 531 -15.69 -12.96 -8.79
N ILE A 532 -16.91 -12.89 -9.34
CA ILE A 532 -18.14 -12.57 -8.61
C ILE A 532 -18.96 -13.84 -8.48
N VAL A 533 -19.32 -14.16 -7.26
CA VAL A 533 -20.11 -15.35 -6.90
C VAL A 533 -21.44 -14.90 -6.29
N ASP A 534 -22.54 -15.39 -6.84
CA ASP A 534 -23.87 -15.32 -6.21
C ASP A 534 -23.82 -16.19 -4.94
N ALA A 535 -23.81 -15.55 -3.77
CA ALA A 535 -23.69 -16.25 -2.50
C ALA A 535 -25.00 -16.93 -2.06
N VAL A 536 -26.12 -16.63 -2.69
CA VAL A 536 -27.40 -17.30 -2.44
C VAL A 536 -27.47 -18.63 -3.19
N ARG A 537 -27.05 -18.62 -4.48
CA ARG A 537 -27.10 -19.80 -5.36
C ARG A 537 -25.81 -20.61 -5.39
N ASP A 538 -24.73 -20.08 -4.80
CA ASP A 538 -23.39 -20.65 -4.86
C ASP A 538 -22.96 -20.89 -6.31
N SER A 539 -22.92 -19.85 -7.12
CA SER A 539 -22.56 -19.91 -8.53
C SER A 539 -21.78 -18.68 -8.98
N VAL A 540 -20.79 -18.89 -9.85
CA VAL A 540 -20.04 -17.77 -10.46
C VAL A 540 -20.98 -17.05 -11.43
N VAL A 541 -21.11 -15.74 -11.26
CA VAL A 541 -22.00 -14.89 -12.07
C VAL A 541 -21.25 -13.90 -12.95
N GLY A 542 -19.93 -13.82 -12.82
CA GLY A 542 -19.08 -13.00 -13.66
C GLY A 542 -17.68 -12.86 -13.10
N HIS A 543 -16.85 -12.18 -13.88
CA HIS A 543 -15.52 -11.75 -13.47
C HIS A 543 -15.18 -10.44 -14.20
N TYR A 544 -14.15 -9.77 -13.76
CA TYR A 544 -13.55 -8.63 -14.45
C TYR A 544 -12.04 -8.62 -14.22
N ALA A 545 -11.32 -8.12 -15.23
CA ALA A 545 -9.88 -7.94 -15.13
C ALA A 545 -9.53 -6.83 -14.12
N THR A 546 -8.43 -6.98 -13.44
CA THR A 546 -7.87 -5.98 -12.51
C THR A 546 -6.37 -5.87 -12.77
N GLY A 547 -5.65 -5.11 -11.94
CA GLY A 547 -4.19 -5.01 -12.01
C GLY A 547 -3.48 -6.30 -11.65
N GLN A 548 -2.15 -6.25 -11.65
CA GLN A 548 -1.30 -7.44 -11.54
C GLN A 548 -1.31 -8.03 -10.13
N ASN A 549 -1.37 -9.35 -10.08
CA ASN A 549 -1.25 -10.17 -8.87
C ASN A 549 -2.18 -9.68 -7.73
N PRO A 550 -3.52 -9.65 -7.95
CA PRO A 550 -4.47 -9.20 -6.93
C PRO A 550 -4.43 -10.11 -5.70
N ARG A 551 -4.34 -9.51 -4.52
CA ARG A 551 -4.24 -10.19 -3.22
C ARG A 551 -5.48 -9.91 -2.37
N GLY A 552 -5.38 -9.10 -1.34
CA GLY A 552 -6.48 -8.70 -0.46
C GLY A 552 -7.59 -7.98 -1.21
N ILE A 553 -8.80 -8.07 -0.68
CA ILE A 553 -9.97 -7.35 -1.20
C ILE A 553 -10.87 -6.92 -0.02
N ALA A 554 -11.38 -5.69 -0.08
CA ALA A 554 -12.35 -5.17 0.87
C ALA A 554 -13.47 -4.43 0.12
N LEU A 555 -14.71 -4.54 0.63
CA LEU A 555 -15.86 -3.85 0.06
C LEU A 555 -16.42 -2.83 1.06
N THR A 556 -16.65 -1.59 0.59
CA THR A 556 -17.35 -0.58 1.39
C THR A 556 -18.84 -0.88 1.51
N GLN A 557 -19.49 -0.22 2.47
CA GLN A 557 -20.96 -0.07 2.41
C GLN A 557 -21.35 0.67 1.12
N PRO A 558 -22.60 0.55 0.63
CA PRO A 558 -23.07 1.35 -0.48
C PRO A 558 -22.80 2.83 -0.21
N VAL A 559 -22.02 3.45 -1.09
CA VAL A 559 -21.72 4.89 -0.98
C VAL A 559 -22.78 5.63 -1.80
N TRP A 560 -23.88 5.98 -1.18
CA TRP A 560 -24.84 6.85 -1.84
C TRP A 560 -24.17 8.21 -2.09
N PRO A 561 -24.24 8.76 -3.31
CA PRO A 561 -23.88 10.16 -3.50
C PRO A 561 -24.85 10.97 -2.62
N THR A 562 -24.40 11.31 -1.44
CA THR A 562 -25.13 12.25 -0.60
C THR A 562 -25.03 13.60 -1.27
N ILE A 563 -26.12 14.03 -1.89
CA ILE A 563 -26.40 15.44 -2.19
C ILE A 563 -26.73 16.16 -0.84
N GLU A 564 -26.23 15.65 0.25
CA GLU A 564 -26.22 16.33 1.51
C GLU A 564 -24.79 16.71 1.82
N SER A 565 -24.55 18.02 1.91
CA SER A 565 -23.37 18.55 2.59
C SER A 565 -23.13 17.69 3.82
N GLN A 566 -22.05 16.87 3.83
CA GLN A 566 -21.65 16.18 5.05
C GLN A 566 -21.26 17.24 6.06
N HIS A 567 -22.24 17.67 6.83
CA HIS A 567 -21.94 18.40 8.03
C HIS A 567 -21.24 17.42 8.96
N PRO A 568 -20.07 17.77 9.47
CA PRO A 568 -19.37 16.94 10.44
C PRO A 568 -20.34 16.54 11.56
N THR A 569 -20.28 15.30 11.96
CA THR A 569 -21.21 14.78 13.00
C THR A 569 -20.86 15.24 14.41
N HIS A 570 -19.69 15.88 14.59
CA HIS A 570 -19.20 16.35 15.88
C HIS A 570 -18.48 17.70 15.76
N PHE A 571 -18.43 18.43 16.87
CA PHE A 571 -17.63 19.65 17.00
C PHE A 571 -16.21 19.26 17.38
N ALA A 572 -15.21 19.70 16.63
CA ALA A 572 -13.81 19.40 16.89
C ALA A 572 -12.91 20.63 16.75
N LEU A 573 -11.85 20.69 17.55
CA LEU A 573 -10.76 21.64 17.43
C LEU A 573 -9.47 20.84 17.28
N ALA A 574 -8.90 20.83 16.07
CA ALA A 574 -7.65 20.15 15.80
C ALA A 574 -6.47 20.84 16.50
N PRO A 575 -5.37 20.15 16.78
CA PRO A 575 -4.11 20.76 17.16
C PRO A 575 -3.69 21.82 16.12
N ALA A 576 -3.23 22.98 16.61
CA ALA A 576 -2.72 24.02 15.72
C ALA A 576 -1.44 23.55 15.03
N PHE A 577 -1.26 23.84 13.74
CA PHE A 577 -0.09 23.43 12.97
C PHE A 577 0.46 24.59 12.11
N PRO A 578 1.81 24.79 12.09
CA PRO A 578 2.82 24.14 12.93
C PRO A 578 2.68 24.49 14.42
N ASN A 579 3.10 23.57 15.31
CA ASN A 579 3.16 23.79 16.75
C ASN A 579 4.31 22.94 17.35
N PRO A 580 5.43 23.51 17.75
CA PRO A 580 5.72 24.95 17.91
C PRO A 580 5.74 25.74 16.60
N PHE A 581 5.49 27.05 16.66
CA PHE A 581 5.51 27.92 15.48
C PHE A 581 6.33 29.20 15.71
N ASN A 582 6.89 29.70 14.59
CA ASN A 582 7.60 30.97 14.54
C ASN A 582 7.08 31.76 13.34
N GLY A 583 6.16 32.69 13.58
CA GLY A 583 5.48 33.46 12.55
C GLY A 583 3.96 33.27 12.64
N SER A 584 3.41 32.23 12.04
CA SER A 584 1.98 31.93 12.12
C SER A 584 1.71 30.45 12.28
N THR A 585 0.55 30.12 12.83
CA THR A 585 0.03 28.75 12.93
C THR A 585 -1.41 28.70 12.40
N GLN A 586 -1.75 27.64 11.74
CA GLN A 586 -3.10 27.34 11.26
C GLN A 586 -3.90 26.66 12.36
N ILE A 587 -5.13 27.05 12.51
CA ILE A 587 -6.10 26.48 13.43
C ILE A 587 -7.26 25.95 12.60
N THR A 588 -7.48 24.64 12.67
CA THR A 588 -8.59 23.96 12.00
C THR A 588 -9.63 23.58 13.04
N TYR A 589 -10.89 23.87 12.76
CA TYR A 589 -12.00 23.47 13.63
C TYR A 589 -13.20 23.02 12.79
N THR A 590 -14.01 22.14 13.37
CA THR A 590 -15.12 21.47 12.71
C THR A 590 -16.42 21.73 13.48
N LEU A 591 -17.49 22.02 12.77
CA LEU A 591 -18.80 22.31 13.32
C LEU A 591 -19.84 21.30 12.81
N ALA A 592 -20.47 20.57 13.71
CA ALA A 592 -21.54 19.63 13.38
C ALA A 592 -22.86 20.30 12.92
N ALA A 593 -23.06 21.56 13.28
CA ALA A 593 -24.22 22.35 12.91
C ALA A 593 -23.84 23.83 12.87
N GLU A 594 -24.63 24.62 12.15
CA GLU A 594 -24.50 26.08 12.21
C GLU A 594 -24.52 26.56 13.66
N SER A 595 -23.50 27.31 14.07
CA SER A 595 -23.31 27.71 15.47
C SER A 595 -22.60 29.05 15.61
N PRO A 596 -22.87 29.80 16.68
CA PRO A 596 -22.01 30.91 17.07
C PRO A 596 -20.68 30.36 17.54
N VAL A 597 -19.58 30.75 16.86
CA VAL A 597 -18.24 30.33 17.18
C VAL A 597 -17.42 31.47 17.73
N GLU A 598 -16.73 31.21 18.82
CA GLU A 598 -15.74 32.10 19.41
C GLU A 598 -14.42 31.38 19.60
N LEU A 599 -13.35 31.91 18.98
CA LEU A 599 -11.97 31.42 19.11
C LEU A 599 -11.14 32.49 19.80
N ARG A 600 -10.60 32.17 21.00
CA ARG A 600 -9.76 33.09 21.78
C ARG A 600 -8.46 32.44 22.19
N VAL A 601 -7.41 33.22 22.13
CA VAL A 601 -6.07 32.85 22.61
C VAL A 601 -5.84 33.47 23.98
N TYR A 602 -5.32 32.66 24.89
CA TYR A 602 -5.01 33.05 26.27
C TYR A 602 -3.52 32.84 26.56
N ASN A 603 -2.92 33.68 27.38
CA ASN A 603 -1.58 33.46 27.94
C ASN A 603 -1.64 32.46 29.11
N ALA A 604 -0.46 32.13 29.66
CA ALA A 604 -0.32 31.23 30.81
C ALA A 604 -1.01 31.70 32.10
N LEU A 605 -1.33 33.00 32.20
CA LEU A 605 -2.07 33.59 33.33
C LEU A 605 -3.58 33.57 33.13
N GLY A 606 -4.07 33.00 32.01
CA GLY A 606 -5.50 32.96 31.69
C GLY A 606 -6.08 34.25 31.15
N GLN A 607 -5.24 35.23 30.81
CA GLN A 607 -5.70 36.50 30.21
C GLN A 607 -5.88 36.31 28.70
N THR A 608 -6.99 36.81 28.14
CA THR A 608 -7.21 36.85 26.69
C THR A 608 -6.18 37.77 26.04
N VAL A 609 -5.41 37.25 25.07
CA VAL A 609 -4.43 38.04 24.31
C VAL A 609 -4.90 38.31 22.89
N ARG A 610 -5.73 37.43 22.32
CA ARG A 610 -6.27 37.59 20.97
C ARG A 610 -7.65 36.95 20.83
N THR A 611 -8.58 37.65 20.18
CA THR A 611 -9.85 37.11 19.70
C THR A 611 -9.69 36.88 18.19
N LEU A 612 -9.58 35.62 17.78
CA LEU A 612 -9.37 35.26 16.37
C LEU A 612 -10.67 35.28 15.58
N LEU A 613 -11.76 34.86 16.24
CA LEU A 613 -13.07 34.75 15.61
C LEU A 613 -14.18 34.96 16.64
N ARG A 614 -15.25 35.66 16.24
CA ARG A 614 -16.52 35.75 17.00
C ARG A 614 -17.64 36.05 16.03
N GLN A 615 -18.23 34.98 15.45
CA GLN A 615 -19.33 35.11 14.48
C GLN A 615 -20.10 33.79 14.33
N GLN A 616 -21.26 33.85 13.69
CA GLN A 616 -22.02 32.69 13.24
C GLN A 616 -21.23 31.99 12.11
N ARG A 617 -21.13 30.68 12.15
CA ARG A 617 -20.51 29.85 11.12
C ARG A 617 -21.43 28.68 10.78
N GLU A 618 -21.51 28.37 9.51
CA GLU A 618 -22.22 27.20 9.01
C GLU A 618 -21.53 25.92 9.48
N ALA A 619 -22.26 24.79 9.45
CA ALA A 619 -21.67 23.48 9.66
C ALA A 619 -20.55 23.21 8.62
N GLY A 620 -19.52 22.50 9.01
CA GLY A 620 -18.37 22.22 8.13
C GLY A 620 -17.03 22.38 8.84
N THR A 621 -15.95 22.16 8.09
CA THR A 621 -14.57 22.36 8.54
C THR A 621 -14.09 23.75 8.14
N HIS A 622 -13.53 24.48 9.09
CA HIS A 622 -13.09 25.87 8.94
C HIS A 622 -11.61 26.01 9.35
N GLN A 623 -10.94 26.96 8.73
CA GLN A 623 -9.54 27.29 9.02
C GLN A 623 -9.37 28.76 9.31
N ILE A 624 -8.47 29.07 10.25
CA ILE A 624 -8.06 30.44 10.59
C ILE A 624 -6.58 30.42 11.00
N TYR A 625 -5.90 31.54 10.81
CA TYR A 625 -4.49 31.66 11.13
C TYR A 625 -4.26 32.60 12.30
N TRP A 626 -3.28 32.30 13.14
CA TRP A 626 -2.79 33.19 14.20
C TRP A 626 -1.29 33.50 13.99
N ASP A 627 -0.98 34.78 13.92
CA ASP A 627 0.36 35.34 13.63
C ASP A 627 1.19 35.62 14.90
N GLY A 628 0.81 35.08 16.05
CA GLY A 628 1.50 35.31 17.33
C GLY A 628 1.43 36.75 17.85
N LYS A 629 0.41 37.55 17.43
CA LYS A 629 0.18 38.90 17.89
C LYS A 629 -1.11 39.02 18.71
N ASP A 630 -1.16 40.06 19.55
CA ASP A 630 -2.34 40.42 20.34
C ASP A 630 -3.40 41.15 19.51
N ASP A 631 -4.54 41.54 20.13
CA ASP A 631 -5.62 42.31 19.51
C ASP A 631 -5.20 43.70 19.02
N GLN A 632 -4.08 44.25 19.53
CA GLN A 632 -3.50 45.54 19.12
C GLN A 632 -2.40 45.38 18.05
N GLY A 633 -2.16 44.15 17.54
CA GLY A 633 -1.14 43.84 16.54
C GLY A 633 0.28 43.82 17.11
N ARG A 634 0.47 43.85 18.42
CA ARG A 634 1.77 43.76 19.07
C ARG A 634 2.22 42.31 19.14
N ALA A 635 3.51 42.11 18.87
CA ALA A 635 4.10 40.79 18.94
C ALA A 635 4.11 40.26 20.38
N LEU A 636 3.69 39.03 20.58
CA LEU A 636 3.69 38.33 21.86
C LEU A 636 5.04 37.64 22.07
N ALA A 637 5.45 37.45 23.32
CA ALA A 637 6.71 36.78 23.69
C ALA A 637 6.62 35.26 23.42
N SER A 638 7.79 34.61 23.21
CA SER A 638 7.88 33.16 23.19
C SER A 638 7.26 32.56 24.44
N GLY A 639 6.46 31.51 24.28
CA GLY A 639 5.78 30.89 25.41
C GLY A 639 4.59 30.05 25.02
N THR A 640 3.99 29.45 26.03
CA THR A 640 2.77 28.63 25.87
C THR A 640 1.53 29.50 25.87
N TYR A 641 0.67 29.27 24.90
CA TYR A 641 -0.66 29.88 24.76
C TYR A 641 -1.73 28.79 24.69
N LEU A 642 -2.93 29.10 25.16
CA LEU A 642 -4.08 28.22 25.08
C LEU A 642 -5.10 28.81 24.11
N LEU A 643 -5.48 28.07 23.10
CA LEU A 643 -6.59 28.38 22.23
C LEU A 643 -7.85 27.71 22.78
N ILE A 644 -8.90 28.48 22.97
CA ILE A 644 -10.19 27.99 23.40
C ILE A 644 -11.21 28.27 22.29
N MET A 645 -11.85 27.22 21.82
CA MET A 645 -13.03 27.27 20.96
C MET A 645 -14.28 27.12 21.80
N ARG A 646 -15.26 27.96 21.54
CA ARG A 646 -16.64 27.80 21.99
C ARG A 646 -17.55 27.78 20.76
N ALA A 647 -18.34 26.73 20.61
CA ALA A 647 -19.30 26.58 19.53
C ALA A 647 -20.61 26.05 20.12
N GLY A 648 -21.62 26.93 20.26
CA GLY A 648 -22.81 26.61 21.00
C GLY A 648 -22.51 26.21 22.45
N ALA A 649 -22.91 25.00 22.85
CA ALA A 649 -22.65 24.44 24.18
C ALA A 649 -21.28 23.75 24.29
N VAL A 650 -20.58 23.56 23.18
CA VAL A 650 -19.31 22.83 23.13
C VAL A 650 -18.13 23.76 23.43
N ARG A 651 -17.20 23.30 24.27
CA ARG A 651 -15.95 24.00 24.56
C ARG A 651 -14.80 23.03 24.38
N GLN A 652 -13.82 23.41 23.55
CA GLN A 652 -12.58 22.66 23.34
C GLN A 652 -11.37 23.56 23.50
N THR A 653 -10.23 22.97 23.88
CA THR A 653 -9.00 23.72 24.18
C THR A 653 -7.81 22.97 23.57
N THR A 654 -6.93 23.70 22.89
CA THR A 654 -5.64 23.18 22.43
C THR A 654 -4.49 24.08 22.87
N LYS A 655 -3.31 23.50 23.03
CA LYS A 655 -2.09 24.19 23.45
C LYS A 655 -1.28 24.59 22.22
N MET A 656 -0.78 25.82 22.22
CA MET A 656 0.11 26.36 21.17
C MET A 656 1.40 26.85 21.79
N LEU A 657 2.53 26.58 21.16
CA LEU A 657 3.85 27.03 21.59
C LEU A 657 4.43 28.01 20.55
N LEU A 658 4.50 29.28 20.93
CA LEU A 658 5.12 30.33 20.11
C LEU A 658 6.62 30.39 20.42
N LEU A 659 7.44 30.33 19.38
CA LEU A 659 8.90 30.54 19.43
C LEU A 659 9.24 31.81 18.64
N ARG A 660 10.07 32.64 19.18
CA ARG A 660 10.59 33.86 18.52
C ARG A 660 12.08 33.98 18.69
#